data_b2405a183e95b79c180ba423d4a7e3e4
#
_entry.id   b2405a183e95b79c180ba423d4a7e3e4
#
_cell.length_a   1.000
_cell.length_b   1.000
_cell.length_c   1.000
_cell.angle_alpha   90.00
_cell.angle_beta   90.00
_cell.angle_gamma   90.00
#
_symmetry.space_group_name_H-M   'P 1'
#
loop_
_entity.id
_entity.type
_entity.pdbx_description
1 polymer ?
#
loop_
_entity_poly.entity_id
_entity_poly.type
_entity_poly.pdbx_seq_one_letter_code
_entity_poly.pdbx_strand_id
1 'polypeptide(L)'
;MVISTIGHINFYDGDTFAHVDPEEEHAFPLPQYMGHYHLYFDRHHHLWVKDKGQVTCVDLTIEHFDKNVGNIIKELGMDKPVDDLFGDINNNMWFLSGNTLYGTDDHKEIKVRHASELHDVDVYNHKLHLQFYANSIVSVYDMENGRFLYDIPAFTGADTLRYAESSVVLPEKNLYYQIRNGQKESVLLCLDIEKREWKQLLALPYHLNNMVMYKDVLYIASEYGYWMYDVKTGESQHVEAIKLSRNRKLETDINTIAFDRQGGMWLGTERRGILYSRPYRSAFTNYSWDQPEAIAYEALLTKTLTDQPPMPRHVNCQYRDSRGWLWTGLYTGMKVERPDRKDPVIIAQEDGLRNAMIHCIIEDDNHDIWAGTSFGVSHLEIVNGEIGHIETYIQSDNVPNESFVNGRAMRMDDGTIVMQQLDHIVVFNPKNLINDTLKKMTLAPKLVRLMVNGHMIEPNKELEGKVIIDKAVSRLWEIKVDYFQNTVTLVFSGLNFARPIQTFYRIRVKGLYDEWRTLSFTNSNGMVDARGLLHLQLSALKPGKYVVEVQVSMDPNHFELRPYAWNIIVEEPWWRSTGIYLLLGLVLLSLGLVNVILYSRNMRLTMLRNNKENDIMRRINNYVKRCDELHDEVLSPIAVSSDNTDEYQDEHKEFVDAMLVIVPYLHASPGRNVSMRKLAELTGMGVTELYELLSTNFYQNPRQMVGKLRIQEAADLLRTTDKTIGEIAEELKFISPNYFISAFYHQYRQTPQDYRNSKAL
;
A
#
# COMPACT_ATOMS: atom_id res chain seq x y z
N MET A 1 -14.18 -10.23 -9.07
CA MET A 1 -15.19 -10.70 -10.06
C MET A 1 -15.68 -9.49 -10.83
N VAL A 2 -15.86 -9.61 -12.14
CA VAL A 2 -16.38 -8.51 -12.97
C VAL A 2 -17.85 -8.81 -13.30
N ILE A 3 -18.70 -7.81 -13.12
CA ILE A 3 -20.15 -7.91 -13.36
C ILE A 3 -20.55 -6.75 -14.23
N SER A 4 -21.08 -7.05 -15.39
CA SER A 4 -21.65 -6.05 -16.26
C SER A 4 -23.15 -5.90 -15.98
N THR A 5 -23.58 -4.65 -15.88
CA THR A 5 -24.98 -4.25 -15.81
C THR A 5 -25.27 -3.25 -16.92
N ILE A 6 -26.51 -2.89 -17.15
CA ILE A 6 -26.87 -1.93 -18.20
C ILE A 6 -26.12 -0.60 -17.93
N GLY A 7 -25.13 -0.31 -18.78
CA GLY A 7 -24.35 0.94 -18.73
C GLY A 7 -23.19 0.99 -17.75
N HIS A 8 -22.95 -0.05 -16.94
CA HIS A 8 -21.92 -0.03 -15.91
C HIS A 8 -21.11 -1.32 -15.84
N ILE A 9 -19.83 -1.21 -15.57
CA ILE A 9 -18.97 -2.34 -15.20
C ILE A 9 -18.71 -2.27 -13.70
N ASN A 10 -18.91 -3.39 -13.02
CA ASN A 10 -18.76 -3.48 -11.58
C ASN A 10 -17.66 -4.48 -11.24
N PHE A 11 -16.71 -4.07 -10.41
CA PHE A 11 -15.70 -4.94 -9.84
C PHE A 11 -16.12 -5.32 -8.42
N TYR A 12 -16.29 -6.61 -8.16
CA TYR A 12 -16.62 -7.13 -6.84
C TYR A 12 -15.39 -7.74 -6.19
N ASP A 13 -15.00 -7.21 -5.04
CA ASP A 13 -13.80 -7.59 -4.28
C ASP A 13 -14.04 -8.67 -3.22
N GLY A 14 -15.29 -9.07 -3.03
CA GLY A 14 -15.74 -9.97 -1.95
C GLY A 14 -16.51 -9.23 -0.87
N ASP A 15 -16.51 -7.91 -0.88
CA ASP A 15 -17.21 -7.03 0.07
C ASP A 15 -18.05 -5.97 -0.63
N THR A 16 -17.41 -5.16 -1.47
CA THR A 16 -18.01 -3.99 -2.12
C THR A 16 -17.97 -4.11 -3.65
N PHE A 17 -18.85 -3.35 -4.28
CA PHE A 17 -18.87 -3.15 -5.73
C PHE A 17 -18.25 -1.80 -6.04
N ALA A 18 -17.16 -1.80 -6.81
CA ALA A 18 -16.63 -0.60 -7.42
C ALA A 18 -17.28 -0.43 -8.81
N HIS A 19 -17.94 0.71 -9.04
CA HIS A 19 -18.57 1.04 -10.31
C HIS A 19 -17.58 1.77 -11.19
N VAL A 20 -17.52 1.38 -12.47
CA VAL A 20 -16.70 2.03 -13.48
C VAL A 20 -17.57 2.26 -14.70
N ASP A 21 -17.69 3.52 -15.10
CA ASP A 21 -18.54 3.93 -16.19
C ASP A 21 -17.70 4.41 -17.38
N PRO A 22 -18.03 3.99 -18.62
CA PRO A 22 -17.40 4.53 -19.81
C PRO A 22 -17.90 5.94 -20.08
N GLU A 23 -17.00 6.84 -20.42
CA GLU A 23 -17.32 8.13 -21.01
C GLU A 23 -17.57 7.99 -22.52
N GLU A 24 -18.22 8.96 -23.15
CA GLU A 24 -18.51 8.91 -24.60
C GLU A 24 -17.24 8.74 -25.45
N GLU A 25 -16.13 9.28 -25.02
CA GLU A 25 -14.83 9.17 -25.71
C GLU A 25 -14.22 7.77 -25.68
N HIS A 26 -14.64 6.91 -24.74
CA HIS A 26 -14.21 5.52 -24.63
C HIS A 26 -14.96 4.58 -25.57
N ALA A 27 -16.00 5.03 -26.24
CA ALA A 27 -16.79 4.23 -27.16
C ALA A 27 -16.20 4.23 -28.58
N PHE A 28 -16.09 3.06 -29.18
CA PHE A 28 -15.66 2.89 -30.56
C PHE A 28 -16.80 2.30 -31.39
N PRO A 29 -17.22 2.94 -32.49
CA PRO A 29 -18.34 2.48 -33.30
C PRO A 29 -18.01 1.21 -34.09
N LEU A 30 -18.97 0.27 -34.18
CA LEU A 30 -18.87 -0.95 -34.94
C LEU A 30 -19.97 -0.99 -36.02
N PRO A 31 -19.68 -0.57 -37.26
CA PRO A 31 -20.70 -0.42 -38.31
C PRO A 31 -21.42 -1.71 -38.73
N GLN A 32 -20.80 -2.87 -38.57
CA GLN A 32 -21.36 -4.18 -38.92
C GLN A 32 -21.82 -5.01 -37.72
N TYR A 33 -21.91 -4.38 -36.56
CA TYR A 33 -22.37 -5.04 -35.36
C TYR A 33 -23.76 -5.62 -35.46
N MET A 34 -23.92 -6.91 -35.17
CA MET A 34 -25.16 -7.67 -35.33
C MET A 34 -25.94 -7.85 -34.01
N GLY A 35 -25.91 -6.89 -33.14
CA GLY A 35 -26.96 -6.66 -32.15
C GLY A 35 -26.96 -7.40 -30.82
N HIS A 36 -25.93 -8.13 -30.43
CA HIS A 36 -25.90 -8.83 -29.14
C HIS A 36 -24.85 -8.30 -28.22
N TYR A 37 -25.18 -8.24 -26.92
CA TYR A 37 -24.28 -7.89 -25.86
C TYR A 37 -23.25 -8.99 -25.65
N HIS A 38 -21.95 -8.67 -25.79
CA HIS A 38 -20.87 -9.62 -25.58
C HIS A 38 -19.78 -9.04 -24.72
N LEU A 39 -19.21 -9.90 -23.89
CA LEU A 39 -18.01 -9.65 -23.09
C LEU A 39 -16.89 -10.56 -23.57
N TYR A 40 -15.76 -9.96 -23.96
CA TYR A 40 -14.57 -10.70 -24.34
C TYR A 40 -13.41 -10.34 -23.45
N PHE A 41 -12.63 -11.33 -23.06
CA PHE A 41 -11.35 -11.11 -22.39
C PHE A 41 -10.23 -11.39 -23.39
N ASP A 42 -9.24 -10.49 -23.46
CA ASP A 42 -8.05 -10.75 -24.23
C ASP A 42 -6.87 -11.20 -23.37
N ARG A 43 -5.78 -11.61 -24.02
CA ARG A 43 -4.53 -12.01 -23.34
C ARG A 43 -3.74 -10.84 -22.79
N HIS A 44 -4.06 -9.61 -23.15
CA HIS A 44 -3.43 -8.38 -22.74
C HIS A 44 -4.08 -7.77 -21.49
N HIS A 45 -5.00 -8.51 -20.86
CA HIS A 45 -5.76 -8.08 -19.69
C HIS A 45 -6.79 -6.99 -19.96
N HIS A 46 -7.36 -6.97 -21.15
CA HIS A 46 -8.50 -6.11 -21.45
C HIS A 46 -9.82 -6.88 -21.35
N LEU A 47 -10.86 -6.17 -20.91
CA LEU A 47 -12.24 -6.58 -21.00
C LEU A 47 -12.93 -5.74 -22.07
N TRP A 48 -13.31 -6.37 -23.16
CA TRP A 48 -14.04 -5.76 -24.26
C TRP A 48 -15.53 -5.92 -24.03
N VAL A 49 -16.24 -4.80 -24.05
CA VAL A 49 -17.69 -4.76 -23.85
C VAL A 49 -18.34 -4.28 -25.15
N LYS A 50 -19.00 -5.19 -25.84
CA LYS A 50 -19.67 -4.94 -27.13
C LYS A 50 -21.17 -4.76 -26.89
N ASP A 51 -21.72 -3.58 -27.16
CA ASP A 51 -23.09 -3.22 -26.91
C ASP A 51 -23.60 -2.16 -27.92
N LYS A 52 -24.80 -2.29 -28.43
CA LYS A 52 -25.54 -1.28 -29.22
C LYS A 52 -24.75 -0.64 -30.36
N GLY A 53 -24.01 -1.42 -31.12
CA GLY A 53 -23.26 -0.93 -32.28
C GLY A 53 -21.91 -0.27 -31.93
N GLN A 54 -21.46 -0.47 -30.75
CA GLN A 54 -20.18 0.06 -30.28
C GLN A 54 -19.46 -0.91 -29.36
N VAL A 55 -18.18 -0.67 -29.12
CA VAL A 55 -17.39 -1.39 -28.14
C VAL A 55 -16.66 -0.40 -27.23
N THR A 56 -16.58 -0.77 -25.96
CA THR A 56 -15.73 -0.13 -24.96
C THR A 56 -14.72 -1.15 -24.44
N CYS A 57 -13.60 -0.68 -23.92
CA CYS A 57 -12.53 -1.54 -23.43
C CYS A 57 -12.05 -1.08 -22.06
N VAL A 58 -12.10 -1.99 -21.09
CA VAL A 58 -11.60 -1.77 -19.74
C VAL A 58 -10.22 -2.41 -19.59
N ASP A 59 -9.23 -1.64 -19.20
CA ASP A 59 -7.93 -2.17 -18.79
C ASP A 59 -8.05 -2.78 -17.38
N LEU A 60 -7.95 -4.11 -17.30
CA LEU A 60 -8.02 -4.85 -16.04
C LEU A 60 -6.73 -4.72 -15.20
N THR A 61 -5.70 -4.05 -15.71
CA THR A 61 -4.49 -3.78 -14.91
C THR A 61 -4.69 -2.63 -13.95
N ILE A 62 -5.52 -1.66 -14.33
CA ILE A 62 -5.93 -0.52 -13.51
C ILE A 62 -7.40 -0.60 -13.07
N GLU A 63 -8.16 -1.55 -13.61
CA GLU A 63 -9.62 -1.73 -13.38
C GLU A 63 -10.41 -0.46 -13.76
N HIS A 64 -10.03 0.19 -14.86
CA HIS A 64 -10.62 1.44 -15.32
C HIS A 64 -10.61 1.57 -16.85
N PHE A 65 -11.41 2.53 -17.40
CA PHE A 65 -11.31 2.94 -18.80
C PHE A 65 -10.20 4.00 -18.90
N ASP A 66 -9.06 3.64 -19.48
CA ASP A 66 -7.88 4.52 -19.52
C ASP A 66 -7.62 5.11 -20.90
N LYS A 67 -7.92 4.34 -21.97
CA LYS A 67 -7.56 4.71 -23.32
C LYS A 67 -8.77 4.68 -24.24
N ASN A 68 -8.73 5.54 -25.26
CA ASN A 68 -9.60 5.42 -26.40
C ASN A 68 -9.38 4.04 -27.06
N VAL A 69 -10.48 3.30 -27.31
CA VAL A 69 -10.46 1.96 -27.90
C VAL A 69 -9.71 1.92 -29.24
N GLY A 70 -9.80 2.95 -30.06
CA GLY A 70 -9.07 3.04 -31.33
C GLY A 70 -7.55 3.02 -31.16
N ASN A 71 -7.03 3.52 -30.04
CA ASN A 71 -5.60 3.44 -29.71
C ASN A 71 -5.22 2.01 -29.28
N ILE A 72 -6.06 1.36 -28.47
CA ILE A 72 -5.84 -0.04 -28.07
C ILE A 72 -5.83 -0.95 -29.29
N ILE A 73 -6.78 -0.76 -30.22
CA ILE A 73 -6.87 -1.51 -31.48
C ILE A 73 -5.56 -1.36 -32.31
N LYS A 74 -5.01 -0.14 -32.37
CA LYS A 74 -3.74 0.11 -33.07
C LYS A 74 -2.54 -0.53 -32.34
N GLU A 75 -2.52 -0.47 -31.00
CA GLU A 75 -1.48 -1.14 -30.18
C GLU A 75 -1.49 -2.66 -30.40
N LEU A 76 -2.67 -3.24 -30.67
CA LEU A 76 -2.83 -4.64 -31.03
C LEU A 76 -2.46 -4.94 -32.51
N GLY A 77 -1.92 -3.96 -33.24
CA GLY A 77 -1.43 -4.13 -34.60
C GLY A 77 -2.45 -3.97 -35.71
N MET A 78 -3.65 -3.41 -35.39
CA MET A 78 -4.71 -3.20 -36.38
C MET A 78 -4.76 -1.74 -36.84
N ASP A 79 -4.21 -1.48 -38.02
CA ASP A 79 -4.18 -0.15 -38.64
C ASP A 79 -5.33 0.10 -39.64
N LYS A 80 -6.18 -0.93 -39.88
CA LYS A 80 -7.29 -0.85 -40.83
C LYS A 80 -8.58 -0.44 -40.12
N PRO A 81 -9.57 0.10 -40.82
CA PRO A 81 -10.90 0.35 -40.26
C PRO A 81 -11.49 -0.95 -39.69
N VAL A 82 -12.06 -0.89 -38.51
CA VAL A 82 -12.68 -2.04 -37.85
C VAL A 82 -14.19 -1.91 -37.99
N ASP A 83 -14.83 -2.91 -38.62
CA ASP A 83 -16.28 -2.98 -38.81
C ASP A 83 -16.96 -3.76 -37.69
N ASP A 84 -16.33 -4.80 -37.18
CA ASP A 84 -16.75 -5.58 -36.03
C ASP A 84 -15.57 -6.29 -35.36
N LEU A 85 -15.77 -6.85 -34.15
CA LEU A 85 -14.76 -7.61 -33.42
C LEU A 85 -15.36 -8.80 -32.67
N PHE A 86 -14.50 -9.82 -32.44
CA PHE A 86 -14.88 -11.07 -31.80
C PHE A 86 -13.73 -11.57 -30.91
N GLY A 87 -14.09 -12.31 -29.86
CA GLY A 87 -13.14 -13.06 -29.04
C GLY A 87 -13.35 -14.55 -29.23
N ASP A 88 -12.26 -15.31 -29.40
CA ASP A 88 -12.33 -16.77 -29.47
C ASP A 88 -12.17 -17.43 -28.09
N ILE A 89 -12.41 -18.74 -28.02
CA ILE A 89 -12.29 -19.55 -26.77
C ILE A 89 -10.88 -19.53 -26.15
N ASN A 90 -9.87 -19.10 -26.89
CA ASN A 90 -8.48 -18.98 -26.43
C ASN A 90 -8.14 -17.55 -26.00
N ASN A 91 -9.14 -16.66 -25.93
CA ASN A 91 -8.99 -15.24 -25.63
C ASN A 91 -8.14 -14.45 -26.66
N ASN A 92 -8.08 -14.91 -27.93
CA ASN A 92 -7.55 -14.10 -29.01
C ASN A 92 -8.64 -13.19 -29.55
N MET A 93 -8.27 -11.94 -29.85
CA MET A 93 -9.18 -11.00 -30.50
C MET A 93 -9.06 -11.08 -32.02
N TRP A 94 -10.21 -11.01 -32.68
CA TRP A 94 -10.35 -11.01 -34.10
C TRP A 94 -11.08 -9.74 -34.57
N PHE A 95 -10.46 -8.98 -35.46
CA PHE A 95 -11.01 -7.75 -36.02
C PHE A 95 -11.50 -7.98 -37.43
N LEU A 96 -12.75 -7.62 -37.72
CA LEU A 96 -13.30 -7.63 -39.05
C LEU A 96 -13.05 -6.28 -39.71
N SER A 97 -12.48 -6.31 -40.95
CA SER A 97 -12.36 -5.14 -41.80
C SER A 97 -12.77 -5.52 -43.22
N GLY A 98 -13.86 -4.96 -43.70
CA GLY A 98 -14.50 -5.38 -44.95
C GLY A 98 -14.85 -6.87 -44.92
N ASN A 99 -14.20 -7.64 -45.77
CA ASN A 99 -14.40 -9.08 -45.87
C ASN A 99 -13.21 -9.88 -45.31
N THR A 100 -12.40 -9.31 -44.45
CA THR A 100 -11.20 -9.98 -43.91
C THR A 100 -11.18 -9.90 -42.38
N LEU A 101 -11.00 -11.06 -41.76
CA LEU A 101 -10.69 -11.17 -40.31
C LEU A 101 -9.21 -11.11 -40.07
N TYR A 102 -8.84 -10.35 -39.10
CA TYR A 102 -7.46 -10.13 -38.63
C TYR A 102 -7.31 -10.63 -37.20
N GLY A 103 -6.48 -11.64 -36.99
CA GLY A 103 -6.14 -12.14 -35.66
C GLY A 103 -5.01 -11.33 -35.03
N THR A 104 -5.13 -10.96 -33.76
CA THR A 104 -4.14 -10.14 -33.06
C THR A 104 -2.85 -10.87 -32.77
N ASP A 105 -2.92 -12.10 -32.29
CA ASP A 105 -1.73 -12.81 -31.78
C ASP A 105 -0.85 -13.42 -32.86
N ASP A 106 -1.48 -13.91 -33.95
CA ASP A 106 -0.78 -14.61 -35.03
C ASP A 106 -0.64 -13.77 -36.31
N HIS A 107 -1.11 -12.52 -36.31
CA HIS A 107 -1.18 -11.64 -37.49
C HIS A 107 -1.78 -12.31 -38.73
N LYS A 108 -2.74 -13.23 -38.51
CA LYS A 108 -3.38 -14.00 -39.56
C LYS A 108 -4.49 -13.19 -40.21
N GLU A 109 -4.57 -13.33 -41.55
CA GLU A 109 -5.59 -12.72 -42.36
C GLU A 109 -6.43 -13.83 -42.99
N ILE A 110 -7.76 -13.83 -42.76
CA ILE A 110 -8.65 -14.80 -43.30
C ILE A 110 -9.78 -14.08 -44.07
N LYS A 111 -9.87 -14.36 -45.37
CA LYS A 111 -10.96 -13.82 -46.19
C LYS A 111 -12.26 -14.58 -45.93
N VAL A 112 -13.23 -13.85 -45.39
CA VAL A 112 -14.53 -14.36 -44.99
C VAL A 112 -15.50 -14.23 -46.14
N ARG A 113 -16.27 -15.28 -46.36
CA ARG A 113 -17.43 -15.24 -47.25
C ARG A 113 -18.57 -14.48 -46.60
N HIS A 114 -19.46 -13.99 -46.78
CA HIS A 114 -20.61 -13.40 -46.07
C HIS A 114 -20.23 -12.62 -44.81
N ALA A 115 -19.21 -11.80 -44.87
CA ALA A 115 -18.68 -11.08 -43.69
C ALA A 115 -19.73 -10.21 -42.98
N SER A 116 -20.67 -9.65 -43.74
CA SER A 116 -21.78 -8.83 -43.19
C SER A 116 -22.79 -9.62 -42.34
N GLU A 117 -22.74 -10.95 -42.38
CA GLU A 117 -23.59 -11.84 -41.58
C GLU A 117 -22.79 -12.54 -40.46
N LEU A 118 -21.54 -12.21 -40.31
CA LEU A 118 -20.69 -12.82 -39.28
C LEU A 118 -21.22 -12.43 -37.89
N HIS A 119 -21.43 -13.45 -37.07
CA HIS A 119 -22.02 -13.28 -35.74
C HIS A 119 -21.05 -13.66 -34.63
N ASP A 120 -20.24 -14.72 -34.83
CA ASP A 120 -19.30 -15.21 -33.86
C ASP A 120 -18.11 -15.92 -34.52
N VAL A 121 -16.99 -15.99 -33.82
CA VAL A 121 -15.74 -16.57 -34.29
C VAL A 121 -15.17 -17.47 -33.21
N ASP A 122 -14.92 -18.75 -33.55
CA ASP A 122 -14.27 -19.70 -32.67
C ASP A 122 -13.07 -20.38 -33.32
N VAL A 123 -11.99 -20.50 -32.60
CA VAL A 123 -10.81 -21.28 -33.03
C VAL A 123 -10.84 -22.62 -32.30
N TYR A 124 -10.93 -23.66 -33.09
CA TYR A 124 -11.03 -25.01 -32.60
C TYR A 124 -9.95 -25.90 -33.15
N ASN A 125 -9.37 -26.76 -32.29
CA ASN A 125 -8.37 -27.77 -32.64
C ASN A 125 -7.11 -27.20 -33.35
N HIS A 126 -6.67 -26.01 -33.03
CA HIS A 126 -5.49 -25.29 -33.56
C HIS A 126 -5.36 -25.18 -35.09
N LYS A 127 -6.25 -25.85 -35.85
CA LYS A 127 -6.20 -25.89 -37.31
C LYS A 127 -7.48 -25.34 -37.98
N LEU A 128 -8.59 -25.38 -37.29
CA LEU A 128 -9.87 -24.98 -37.84
C LEU A 128 -10.35 -23.70 -37.23
N HIS A 129 -10.75 -22.77 -38.10
CA HIS A 129 -11.41 -21.55 -37.70
C HIS A 129 -12.87 -21.66 -38.05
N LEU A 130 -13.78 -21.68 -37.09
CA LEU A 130 -15.20 -21.77 -37.24
C LEU A 130 -15.82 -20.37 -37.18
N GLN A 131 -16.57 -20.03 -38.21
CA GLN A 131 -17.29 -18.75 -38.30
C GLN A 131 -18.79 -19.01 -38.37
N PHE A 132 -19.54 -18.38 -37.47
CA PHE A 132 -20.98 -18.62 -37.33
C PHE A 132 -21.73 -17.40 -37.84
N TYR A 133 -22.60 -17.63 -38.78
CA TYR A 133 -23.41 -16.59 -39.43
C TYR A 133 -24.82 -16.53 -38.82
N ALA A 134 -25.45 -15.36 -38.93
CA ALA A 134 -26.81 -15.13 -38.42
C ALA A 134 -27.84 -16.12 -39.00
N ASN A 135 -27.62 -16.61 -40.20
CA ASN A 135 -28.45 -17.64 -40.85
C ASN A 135 -28.13 -19.08 -40.39
N SER A 136 -27.32 -19.29 -39.38
CA SER A 136 -26.84 -20.57 -38.81
C SER A 136 -25.87 -21.35 -39.70
N ILE A 137 -25.39 -20.82 -40.80
CA ILE A 137 -24.29 -21.44 -41.53
C ILE A 137 -23.03 -21.31 -40.75
N VAL A 138 -22.28 -22.41 -40.66
CA VAL A 138 -20.92 -22.39 -40.05
C VAL A 138 -19.91 -22.62 -41.13
N SER A 139 -19.10 -21.61 -41.43
CA SER A 139 -18.00 -21.73 -42.39
C SER A 139 -16.74 -22.15 -41.70
N VAL A 140 -16.06 -23.16 -42.23
CA VAL A 140 -14.86 -23.72 -41.63
C VAL A 140 -13.65 -23.39 -42.49
N TYR A 141 -12.62 -22.88 -41.84
CA TYR A 141 -11.39 -22.47 -42.47
C TYR A 141 -10.18 -23.20 -41.83
N ASP A 142 -9.15 -23.39 -42.60
CA ASP A 142 -7.87 -23.90 -42.15
C ASP A 142 -7.04 -22.78 -41.53
N MET A 143 -6.66 -22.91 -40.27
CA MET A 143 -5.91 -21.90 -39.55
C MET A 143 -4.45 -21.76 -40.00
N GLU A 144 -3.85 -22.77 -40.67
CA GLU A 144 -2.47 -22.68 -41.15
C GLU A 144 -2.34 -21.79 -42.38
N ASN A 145 -3.30 -21.90 -43.31
CA ASN A 145 -3.22 -21.24 -44.62
C ASN A 145 -4.39 -20.29 -44.91
N GLY A 146 -5.37 -20.14 -44.01
CA GLY A 146 -6.50 -19.26 -44.14
C GLY A 146 -7.51 -19.68 -45.23
N ARG A 147 -7.40 -20.93 -45.76
CA ARG A 147 -8.27 -21.38 -46.83
C ARG A 147 -9.60 -21.85 -46.31
N PHE A 148 -10.67 -21.49 -47.07
CA PHE A 148 -12.00 -22.05 -46.87
C PHE A 148 -11.97 -23.56 -47.13
N LEU A 149 -12.51 -24.35 -46.22
CA LEU A 149 -12.63 -25.80 -46.33
C LEU A 149 -14.03 -26.22 -46.77
N TYR A 150 -15.06 -25.87 -46.00
CA TYR A 150 -16.44 -26.21 -46.29
C TYR A 150 -17.40 -25.41 -45.42
N ASP A 151 -18.68 -25.42 -45.82
CA ASP A 151 -19.79 -24.91 -45.01
C ASP A 151 -20.54 -26.07 -44.36
N ILE A 152 -20.94 -25.88 -43.09
CA ILE A 152 -21.92 -26.68 -42.42
C ILE A 152 -23.28 -26.02 -42.66
N PRO A 153 -24.26 -26.75 -43.21
CA PRO A 153 -25.55 -26.15 -43.58
C PRO A 153 -26.34 -25.71 -42.34
N ALA A 154 -27.22 -24.73 -42.49
CA ALA A 154 -28.12 -24.27 -41.47
C ALA A 154 -29.03 -25.40 -40.96
N PHE A 155 -29.46 -25.31 -39.70
CA PHE A 155 -30.42 -26.25 -39.15
C PHE A 155 -31.84 -25.97 -39.72
N THR A 156 -32.72 -26.97 -39.63
CA THR A 156 -34.12 -26.84 -40.07
C THR A 156 -34.84 -25.83 -39.16
N GLY A 157 -35.44 -24.79 -39.72
CA GLY A 157 -36.12 -23.73 -38.95
C GLY A 157 -35.25 -22.47 -38.71
N ALA A 158 -34.08 -22.39 -39.32
CA ALA A 158 -33.16 -21.26 -39.19
C ALA A 158 -33.78 -19.91 -39.60
N ASP A 159 -34.74 -19.91 -40.48
CA ASP A 159 -35.40 -18.68 -40.96
C ASP A 159 -36.24 -17.98 -39.89
N THR A 160 -36.71 -18.71 -38.88
CA THR A 160 -37.50 -18.19 -37.75
C THR A 160 -36.71 -17.92 -36.49
N LEU A 161 -35.50 -18.49 -36.40
CA LEU A 161 -34.63 -18.45 -35.23
C LEU A 161 -33.28 -17.84 -35.61
N ARG A 162 -33.28 -16.56 -35.91
CA ARG A 162 -32.19 -15.88 -36.60
C ARG A 162 -30.94 -15.60 -35.74
N TYR A 163 -31.14 -15.38 -34.44
CA TYR A 163 -30.06 -14.87 -33.59
C TYR A 163 -29.59 -15.92 -32.59
N ALA A 164 -28.24 -16.03 -32.47
CA ALA A 164 -27.62 -16.80 -31.42
C ALA A 164 -27.39 -15.91 -30.22
N GLU A 165 -27.98 -16.26 -29.09
CA GLU A 165 -27.81 -15.50 -27.84
C GLU A 165 -26.53 -15.90 -27.07
N SER A 166 -26.19 -17.18 -27.12
CA SER A 166 -25.06 -17.74 -26.41
C SER A 166 -24.60 -19.04 -27.04
N SER A 167 -23.33 -19.31 -26.98
CA SER A 167 -22.70 -20.52 -27.49
C SER A 167 -21.69 -21.12 -26.51
N VAL A 168 -21.53 -22.44 -26.59
CA VAL A 168 -20.50 -23.18 -25.83
C VAL A 168 -19.88 -24.25 -26.72
N VAL A 169 -18.58 -24.20 -26.88
CA VAL A 169 -17.82 -25.21 -27.65
C VAL A 169 -17.19 -26.21 -26.70
N LEU A 170 -17.29 -27.50 -27.01
CA LEU A 170 -16.56 -28.59 -26.36
C LEU A 170 -15.64 -29.26 -27.37
N PRO A 171 -14.41 -28.75 -27.52
CA PRO A 171 -13.45 -29.22 -28.52
C PRO A 171 -13.15 -30.71 -28.43
N GLU A 172 -13.00 -31.19 -27.20
CA GLU A 172 -12.65 -32.60 -26.89
C GLU A 172 -13.71 -33.62 -27.37
N LYS A 173 -14.95 -33.14 -27.46
CA LYS A 173 -16.12 -33.99 -27.87
C LYS A 173 -16.60 -33.68 -29.28
N ASN A 174 -15.98 -32.73 -29.99
CA ASN A 174 -16.45 -32.21 -31.29
C ASN A 174 -17.91 -31.71 -31.27
N LEU A 175 -18.34 -31.12 -30.14
CA LEU A 175 -19.69 -30.62 -29.96
C LEU A 175 -19.70 -29.11 -29.78
N TYR A 176 -20.69 -28.48 -30.40
CA TYR A 176 -21.00 -27.07 -30.27
C TYR A 176 -22.45 -26.88 -29.89
N TYR A 177 -22.70 -26.19 -28.79
CA TYR A 177 -24.03 -25.88 -28.30
C TYR A 177 -24.36 -24.42 -28.60
N GLN A 178 -25.59 -24.15 -28.99
CA GLN A 178 -26.04 -22.80 -29.31
C GLN A 178 -27.50 -22.60 -28.87
N ILE A 179 -27.77 -21.46 -28.23
CA ILE A 179 -29.13 -20.97 -27.99
C ILE A 179 -29.57 -20.08 -29.14
N ARG A 180 -30.76 -20.30 -29.64
CA ARG A 180 -31.38 -19.39 -30.61
C ARG A 180 -32.77 -19.02 -30.16
N ASN A 181 -33.06 -17.73 -30.21
CA ASN A 181 -34.36 -17.17 -29.87
C ASN A 181 -35.12 -16.71 -31.11
N GLY A 182 -36.42 -16.91 -31.09
CA GLY A 182 -37.36 -16.47 -32.11
C GLY A 182 -38.61 -15.85 -31.50
N GLN A 183 -39.50 -15.39 -32.33
CA GLN A 183 -40.73 -14.72 -31.85
C GLN A 183 -41.74 -15.66 -31.15
N LYS A 184 -41.72 -16.95 -31.46
CA LYS A 184 -42.66 -17.93 -30.92
C LYS A 184 -42.04 -19.00 -30.05
N GLU A 185 -40.77 -19.28 -30.29
CA GLU A 185 -40.04 -20.33 -29.58
C GLU A 185 -38.57 -19.98 -29.51
N SER A 186 -37.89 -20.54 -28.52
CA SER A 186 -36.45 -20.53 -28.36
C SER A 186 -35.95 -21.96 -28.27
N VAL A 187 -34.79 -22.22 -28.83
CA VAL A 187 -34.25 -23.58 -28.92
C VAL A 187 -32.82 -23.67 -28.41
N LEU A 188 -32.50 -24.80 -27.79
CA LEU A 188 -31.13 -25.24 -27.57
C LEU A 188 -30.76 -26.22 -28.67
N LEU A 189 -29.73 -25.92 -29.42
CA LEU A 189 -29.18 -26.74 -30.48
C LEU A 189 -27.83 -27.33 -30.10
N CYS A 190 -27.54 -28.51 -30.61
CA CYS A 190 -26.22 -29.13 -30.58
C CYS A 190 -25.76 -29.44 -32.01
N LEU A 191 -24.60 -28.96 -32.37
CA LEU A 191 -23.90 -29.33 -33.58
C LEU A 191 -22.86 -30.38 -33.30
N ASP A 192 -22.93 -31.53 -33.95
CA ASP A 192 -21.84 -32.48 -34.09
C ASP A 192 -20.94 -31.98 -35.24
N ILE A 193 -19.79 -31.42 -34.88
CA ILE A 193 -18.90 -30.75 -35.85
C ILE A 193 -18.30 -31.76 -36.84
N GLU A 194 -18.07 -32.98 -36.43
CA GLU A 194 -17.49 -34.03 -37.27
C GLU A 194 -18.52 -34.58 -38.25
N LYS A 195 -19.73 -34.86 -37.78
CA LYS A 195 -20.82 -35.32 -38.63
C LYS A 195 -21.48 -34.19 -39.43
N ARG A 196 -21.29 -32.93 -39.02
CA ARG A 196 -21.88 -31.72 -39.58
C ARG A 196 -23.42 -31.71 -39.50
N GLU A 197 -23.94 -32.22 -38.40
CA GLU A 197 -25.37 -32.40 -38.19
C GLU A 197 -25.84 -31.62 -36.96
N TRP A 198 -26.93 -30.89 -37.10
CA TRP A 198 -27.62 -30.21 -36.02
C TRP A 198 -28.67 -31.10 -35.38
N LYS A 199 -28.71 -31.08 -34.03
CA LYS A 199 -29.75 -31.70 -33.23
C LYS A 199 -30.39 -30.67 -32.32
N GLN A 200 -31.73 -30.55 -32.34
CA GLN A 200 -32.47 -29.76 -31.38
C GLN A 200 -32.61 -30.56 -30.07
N LEU A 201 -32.24 -29.95 -28.96
CA LEU A 201 -32.26 -30.57 -27.64
C LEU A 201 -33.43 -30.09 -26.79
N LEU A 202 -33.74 -28.78 -26.81
CA LEU A 202 -34.89 -28.19 -26.13
C LEU A 202 -35.59 -27.21 -27.07
N ALA A 203 -36.91 -27.07 -26.89
CA ALA A 203 -37.71 -26.02 -27.50
C ALA A 203 -38.69 -25.47 -26.45
N LEU A 204 -38.69 -24.16 -26.25
CA LEU A 204 -39.43 -23.49 -25.19
C LEU A 204 -40.14 -22.25 -25.72
N PRO A 205 -41.36 -21.92 -25.20
CA PRO A 205 -42.14 -20.78 -25.67
C PRO A 205 -41.68 -19.43 -25.06
N TYR A 206 -40.49 -19.35 -24.47
CA TYR A 206 -39.92 -18.17 -23.85
C TYR A 206 -38.40 -18.09 -24.08
N HIS A 207 -37.84 -16.95 -23.83
CA HIS A 207 -36.42 -16.68 -24.15
C HIS A 207 -35.43 -17.42 -23.25
N LEU A 208 -34.36 -17.88 -23.89
CA LEU A 208 -33.15 -18.41 -23.27
C LEU A 208 -32.07 -17.35 -23.40
N ASN A 209 -31.49 -16.92 -22.30
CA ASN A 209 -30.66 -15.72 -22.27
C ASN A 209 -29.15 -16.01 -22.39
N ASN A 210 -28.65 -17.00 -21.65
CA ASN A 210 -27.24 -17.33 -21.61
C ASN A 210 -27.04 -18.79 -21.24
N MET A 211 -25.88 -19.37 -21.52
CA MET A 211 -25.53 -20.70 -21.03
C MET A 211 -24.05 -20.81 -20.64
N VAL A 212 -23.80 -21.70 -19.71
CA VAL A 212 -22.44 -22.03 -19.26
C VAL A 212 -22.32 -23.53 -19.00
N MET A 213 -21.18 -24.10 -19.35
CA MET A 213 -20.84 -25.48 -19.03
C MET A 213 -20.14 -25.56 -17.70
N TYR A 214 -20.66 -26.41 -16.80
CA TYR A 214 -19.99 -26.74 -15.55
C TYR A 214 -20.12 -28.23 -15.24
N LYS A 215 -19.02 -28.96 -15.17
CA LYS A 215 -18.98 -30.41 -14.88
C LYS A 215 -19.92 -31.26 -15.71
N ASP A 216 -19.84 -31.21 -17.03
CA ASP A 216 -20.68 -31.95 -17.97
C ASP A 216 -22.19 -31.61 -17.95
N VAL A 217 -22.58 -30.55 -17.24
CA VAL A 217 -23.96 -30.02 -17.26
C VAL A 217 -23.97 -28.64 -17.88
N LEU A 218 -24.82 -28.41 -18.86
CA LEU A 218 -25.16 -27.11 -19.39
C LEU A 218 -26.21 -26.45 -18.48
N TYR A 219 -25.84 -25.31 -17.90
CA TYR A 219 -26.75 -24.45 -17.17
C TYR A 219 -27.21 -23.34 -18.10
N ILE A 220 -28.52 -23.20 -18.27
CA ILE A 220 -29.12 -22.32 -19.27
C ILE A 220 -30.03 -21.33 -18.56
N ALA A 221 -29.67 -20.07 -18.59
CA ALA A 221 -30.46 -18.97 -18.05
C ALA A 221 -31.71 -18.72 -18.91
N SER A 222 -32.87 -18.43 -18.31
CA SER A 222 -34.11 -18.20 -19.01
C SER A 222 -34.99 -17.16 -18.31
N GLU A 223 -36.05 -16.69 -19.00
CA GLU A 223 -37.07 -15.80 -18.43
C GLU A 223 -37.75 -16.39 -17.18
N TYR A 224 -37.78 -17.70 -17.04
CA TYR A 224 -38.37 -18.40 -15.91
C TYR A 224 -37.35 -19.30 -15.25
N GLY A 225 -36.48 -18.71 -14.42
CA GLY A 225 -35.41 -19.44 -13.71
C GLY A 225 -34.32 -19.96 -14.67
N TYR A 226 -33.91 -21.22 -14.51
CA TYR A 226 -32.84 -21.80 -15.32
C TYR A 226 -33.06 -23.29 -15.59
N TRP A 227 -32.47 -23.77 -16.69
CA TRP A 227 -32.43 -25.19 -17.04
C TRP A 227 -31.06 -25.78 -16.78
N MET A 228 -31.05 -27.05 -16.45
CA MET A 228 -29.88 -27.92 -16.42
C MET A 228 -30.04 -29.01 -17.44
N TYR A 229 -29.06 -29.14 -18.33
CA TYR A 229 -29.01 -30.22 -19.32
C TYR A 229 -27.73 -31.03 -19.13
N ASP A 230 -27.86 -32.31 -18.77
CA ASP A 230 -26.74 -33.24 -18.61
C ASP A 230 -26.32 -33.73 -20.01
N VAL A 231 -25.08 -33.39 -20.38
CA VAL A 231 -24.54 -33.73 -21.71
C VAL A 231 -24.30 -35.23 -21.89
N LYS A 232 -24.11 -35.97 -20.78
CA LYS A 232 -23.86 -37.42 -20.82
C LYS A 232 -25.14 -38.24 -20.91
N THR A 233 -26.14 -37.89 -20.13
CA THR A 233 -27.40 -38.63 -20.06
C THR A 233 -28.44 -38.09 -21.04
N GLY A 234 -28.34 -36.82 -21.45
CA GLY A 234 -29.32 -36.12 -22.25
C GLY A 234 -30.58 -35.69 -21.47
N GLU A 235 -30.55 -35.84 -20.14
CA GLU A 235 -31.69 -35.45 -19.31
C GLU A 235 -31.65 -33.92 -19.04
N SER A 236 -32.87 -33.34 -18.99
CA SER A 236 -33.04 -31.92 -18.68
C SER A 236 -33.90 -31.74 -17.42
N GLN A 237 -33.52 -30.75 -16.61
CA GLN A 237 -34.26 -30.36 -15.40
C GLN A 237 -34.47 -28.84 -15.41
N HIS A 238 -35.72 -28.41 -15.14
CA HIS A 238 -36.09 -27.01 -15.00
C HIS A 238 -36.12 -26.59 -13.51
N VAL A 239 -35.51 -25.49 -13.19
CA VAL A 239 -35.57 -24.83 -11.88
C VAL A 239 -36.26 -23.48 -12.06
N GLU A 240 -37.60 -23.50 -12.00
CA GLU A 240 -38.47 -22.33 -12.23
C GLU A 240 -38.37 -21.32 -11.06
N ALA A 241 -38.34 -21.82 -9.83
CA ALA A 241 -38.25 -21.00 -8.64
C ALA A 241 -36.98 -21.29 -7.84
N ILE A 242 -36.23 -20.24 -7.55
CA ILE A 242 -34.99 -20.32 -6.78
C ILE A 242 -35.35 -20.29 -5.29
N LYS A 243 -34.90 -21.30 -4.57
CA LYS A 243 -35.01 -21.32 -3.10
C LYS A 243 -34.03 -20.36 -2.46
N LEU A 244 -34.55 -19.35 -1.81
CA LEU A 244 -33.78 -18.40 -1.01
C LEU A 244 -33.65 -18.86 0.44
N SER A 245 -32.79 -18.22 1.21
CA SER A 245 -32.72 -18.37 2.66
C SER A 245 -34.11 -18.12 3.29
N ARG A 246 -34.41 -18.77 4.41
CA ARG A 246 -35.72 -18.74 5.09
C ARG A 246 -36.87 -19.36 4.27
N ASN A 247 -36.57 -20.37 3.50
CA ASN A 247 -37.54 -21.16 2.74
C ASN A 247 -38.41 -20.36 1.75
N ARG A 248 -38.02 -19.12 1.43
CA ARG A 248 -38.68 -18.28 0.45
C ARG A 248 -38.37 -18.78 -0.97
N LYS A 249 -39.31 -18.70 -1.84
CA LYS A 249 -39.14 -18.97 -3.29
C LYS A 249 -39.10 -17.66 -4.04
N LEU A 250 -38.21 -17.56 -5.01
CA LEU A 250 -38.11 -16.44 -5.93
C LEU A 250 -38.27 -16.93 -7.37
N GLU A 251 -39.31 -16.47 -8.02
CA GLU A 251 -39.52 -16.60 -9.47
C GLU A 251 -38.97 -15.32 -10.11
N THR A 252 -38.01 -15.44 -10.96
CA THR A 252 -37.34 -14.31 -11.61
C THR A 252 -36.62 -14.75 -12.88
N ASP A 253 -36.48 -13.83 -13.78
CA ASP A 253 -35.67 -13.96 -15.00
C ASP A 253 -34.20 -14.07 -14.59
N ILE A 254 -33.51 -15.03 -15.18
CA ILE A 254 -32.07 -15.19 -15.07
C ILE A 254 -31.43 -14.76 -16.38
N ASN A 255 -30.58 -13.74 -16.35
CA ASN A 255 -29.88 -13.25 -17.53
C ASN A 255 -28.56 -13.95 -17.77
N THR A 256 -27.84 -14.29 -16.72
CA THR A 256 -26.55 -14.96 -16.84
C THR A 256 -26.28 -15.89 -15.67
N ILE A 257 -25.49 -16.91 -15.94
CA ILE A 257 -24.99 -17.88 -14.94
C ILE A 257 -23.48 -17.96 -15.03
N ALA A 258 -22.80 -17.96 -13.89
CA ALA A 258 -21.36 -18.18 -13.81
C ALA A 258 -21.03 -19.05 -12.61
N PHE A 259 -19.90 -19.73 -12.67
CA PHE A 259 -19.37 -20.52 -11.55
C PHE A 259 -18.04 -19.95 -11.09
N ASP A 260 -17.87 -19.81 -9.78
CA ASP A 260 -16.58 -19.46 -9.21
C ASP A 260 -15.65 -20.69 -9.10
N ARG A 261 -14.40 -20.44 -8.70
CA ARG A 261 -13.41 -21.51 -8.53
C ARG A 261 -13.75 -22.51 -7.44
N GLN A 262 -14.61 -22.15 -6.50
CA GLN A 262 -15.11 -23.03 -5.44
C GLN A 262 -16.29 -23.87 -5.90
N GLY A 263 -16.84 -23.59 -7.09
CA GLY A 263 -18.01 -24.22 -7.63
C GLY A 263 -19.32 -23.57 -7.18
N GLY A 264 -19.25 -22.42 -6.56
CA GLY A 264 -20.42 -21.59 -6.24
C GLY A 264 -21.03 -21.01 -7.51
N MET A 265 -22.36 -21.07 -7.59
CA MET A 265 -23.11 -20.59 -8.75
C MET A 265 -23.61 -19.17 -8.50
N TRP A 266 -23.31 -18.29 -9.45
CA TRP A 266 -23.73 -16.89 -9.49
C TRP A 266 -24.79 -16.72 -10.56
N LEU A 267 -25.95 -16.16 -10.17
CA LEU A 267 -27.07 -15.90 -11.06
C LEU A 267 -27.27 -14.39 -11.16
N GLY A 268 -27.08 -13.83 -12.34
CA GLY A 268 -27.46 -12.46 -12.66
C GLY A 268 -28.94 -12.41 -13.04
N THR A 269 -29.71 -11.56 -12.37
CA THR A 269 -31.14 -11.38 -12.64
C THR A 269 -31.41 -10.02 -13.29
N GLU A 270 -32.51 -9.87 -14.00
CA GLU A 270 -32.84 -8.58 -14.63
C GLU A 270 -33.15 -7.48 -13.59
N ARG A 271 -33.85 -7.82 -12.49
CA ARG A 271 -34.38 -6.83 -11.54
C ARG A 271 -34.15 -7.12 -10.07
N ARG A 272 -33.50 -8.22 -9.75
CA ARG A 272 -33.31 -8.69 -8.37
C ARG A 272 -31.83 -8.70 -7.93
N GLY A 273 -30.94 -8.12 -8.75
CA GLY A 273 -29.51 -8.11 -8.51
C GLY A 273 -28.87 -9.48 -8.75
N ILE A 274 -27.89 -9.81 -7.96
CA ILE A 274 -27.11 -11.04 -8.10
C ILE A 274 -27.45 -11.99 -6.97
N LEU A 275 -27.69 -13.25 -7.31
CA LEU A 275 -27.92 -14.33 -6.36
C LEU A 275 -26.70 -15.25 -6.36
N TYR A 276 -26.32 -15.71 -5.16
CA TYR A 276 -25.23 -16.65 -5.00
C TYR A 276 -25.77 -17.97 -4.41
N SER A 277 -25.48 -19.07 -5.06
CA SER A 277 -25.74 -20.42 -4.56
C SER A 277 -24.44 -21.10 -4.23
N ARG A 278 -24.31 -21.59 -3.01
CA ARG A 278 -23.12 -22.29 -2.55
C ARG A 278 -22.92 -23.61 -3.31
N PRO A 279 -21.66 -24.09 -3.44
CA PRO A 279 -21.33 -25.34 -4.13
C PRO A 279 -21.79 -26.60 -3.39
N TYR A 280 -22.35 -26.45 -2.22
CA TYR A 280 -22.83 -27.54 -1.38
C TYR A 280 -24.18 -27.22 -0.78
N ARG A 281 -24.97 -28.26 -0.54
CA ARG A 281 -26.21 -28.11 0.23
C ARG A 281 -25.87 -28.08 1.71
N SER A 282 -26.51 -27.19 2.47
CA SER A 282 -26.41 -27.22 3.92
C SER A 282 -26.92 -28.56 4.45
N ALA A 283 -26.17 -29.15 5.35
CA ALA A 283 -26.62 -30.34 6.07
C ALA A 283 -27.66 -29.98 7.17
N PHE A 284 -27.77 -28.70 7.51
CA PHE A 284 -28.77 -28.23 8.45
C PHE A 284 -30.11 -28.02 7.73
N THR A 285 -31.14 -28.63 8.26
CA THR A 285 -32.53 -28.36 7.90
C THR A 285 -33.23 -27.72 9.08
N ASN A 286 -34.02 -26.68 8.86
CA ASN A 286 -34.83 -26.07 9.89
C ASN A 286 -36.30 -26.23 9.54
N TYR A 287 -37.10 -26.45 10.55
CA TYR A 287 -38.55 -26.58 10.46
C TYR A 287 -39.20 -25.58 11.39
N SER A 288 -40.05 -24.69 10.85
CA SER A 288 -40.85 -23.75 11.64
C SER A 288 -42.08 -24.45 12.20
N TRP A 289 -42.69 -23.86 13.27
CA TRP A 289 -43.81 -24.47 13.99
C TRP A 289 -45.07 -24.68 13.16
N ASP A 290 -45.19 -24.10 11.99
CA ASP A 290 -46.26 -24.35 11.04
C ASP A 290 -46.08 -25.65 10.25
N GLN A 291 -44.93 -26.31 10.35
CA GLN A 291 -44.60 -27.54 9.65
C GLN A 291 -44.83 -28.77 10.55
N PRO A 292 -45.45 -29.84 10.04
CA PRO A 292 -45.75 -31.04 10.82
C PRO A 292 -44.46 -31.73 11.36
N GLU A 293 -43.34 -31.63 10.63
CA GLU A 293 -42.04 -32.16 11.03
C GLU A 293 -41.54 -31.52 12.32
N ALA A 294 -41.71 -30.21 12.51
CA ALA A 294 -41.34 -29.53 13.75
C ALA A 294 -42.08 -30.08 14.94
N ILE A 295 -43.39 -30.31 14.84
CA ILE A 295 -44.23 -30.87 15.90
C ILE A 295 -43.79 -32.31 16.21
N ALA A 296 -43.48 -33.10 15.19
CA ALA A 296 -42.98 -34.48 15.36
C ALA A 296 -41.64 -34.52 16.12
N TYR A 297 -40.69 -33.68 15.77
CA TYR A 297 -39.40 -33.58 16.45
C TYR A 297 -39.53 -33.05 17.87
N GLU A 298 -40.44 -32.08 18.13
CA GLU A 298 -40.70 -31.56 19.46
C GLU A 298 -41.27 -32.68 20.37
N ALA A 299 -42.21 -33.46 19.88
CA ALA A 299 -42.77 -34.59 20.62
C ALA A 299 -41.70 -35.62 21.00
N LEU A 300 -40.75 -35.89 20.09
CA LEU A 300 -39.59 -36.76 20.34
C LEU A 300 -38.65 -36.18 21.39
N LEU A 301 -38.28 -34.89 21.26
CA LEU A 301 -37.47 -34.14 22.23
C LEU A 301 -38.12 -34.19 23.64
N THR A 302 -39.41 -33.92 23.72
CA THR A 302 -40.14 -33.90 24.98
C THR A 302 -40.20 -35.28 25.64
N LYS A 303 -40.39 -36.37 24.86
CA LYS A 303 -40.37 -37.75 25.36
C LYS A 303 -38.98 -38.12 25.87
N THR A 304 -37.90 -37.72 25.19
CA THR A 304 -36.52 -38.10 25.56
C THR A 304 -36.00 -37.32 26.77
N LEU A 305 -36.53 -36.10 27.01
CA LEU A 305 -36.02 -35.18 28.04
C LEU A 305 -36.89 -35.10 29.30
N THR A 306 -37.92 -35.98 29.45
CA THR A 306 -38.87 -35.97 30.56
C THR A 306 -38.27 -36.21 31.96
N ASP A 307 -37.07 -36.81 32.03
CA ASP A 307 -36.46 -37.21 33.30
C ASP A 307 -35.21 -36.39 33.71
N GLN A 308 -35.05 -35.18 33.14
CA GLN A 308 -33.92 -34.36 33.53
C GLN A 308 -34.14 -33.64 34.86
N PRO A 309 -33.19 -33.68 35.82
CA PRO A 309 -33.31 -32.96 37.08
C PRO A 309 -33.35 -31.43 36.86
N PRO A 310 -33.98 -30.68 37.75
CA PRO A 310 -34.02 -29.22 37.64
C PRO A 310 -32.60 -28.63 37.66
N MET A 311 -32.30 -27.75 36.71
CA MET A 311 -30.98 -27.13 36.59
C MET A 311 -30.71 -26.12 37.69
N PRO A 312 -29.49 -26.01 38.22
CA PRO A 312 -29.09 -24.99 39.17
C PRO A 312 -29.26 -23.56 38.56
N ARG A 313 -29.44 -22.54 39.46
CA ARG A 313 -29.45 -21.15 38.99
C ARG A 313 -28.14 -20.82 38.25
N HIS A 314 -28.24 -20.13 37.13
CA HIS A 314 -27.13 -19.74 36.22
C HIS A 314 -26.54 -20.87 35.32
N VAL A 315 -27.13 -22.05 35.32
CA VAL A 315 -26.82 -23.15 34.43
C VAL A 315 -27.94 -23.30 33.41
N ASN A 316 -27.61 -23.19 32.12
CA ASN A 316 -28.56 -23.34 31.03
C ASN A 316 -28.80 -24.81 30.65
N CYS A 317 -27.72 -25.62 30.68
CA CYS A 317 -27.75 -27.02 30.37
C CYS A 317 -26.55 -27.77 30.97
N GLN A 318 -26.68 -29.08 31.15
CA GLN A 318 -25.59 -29.99 31.49
C GLN A 318 -25.67 -31.20 30.60
N TYR A 319 -24.53 -31.66 30.18
CA TYR A 319 -24.39 -32.90 29.38
C TYR A 319 -23.18 -33.69 29.84
N ARG A 320 -23.34 -35.02 30.05
CA ARG A 320 -22.23 -35.92 30.32
C ARG A 320 -21.95 -36.74 29.06
N ASP A 321 -20.75 -36.55 28.52
CA ASP A 321 -20.35 -37.26 27.31
C ASP A 321 -19.93 -38.74 27.58
N SER A 322 -19.66 -39.47 26.53
CA SER A 322 -19.26 -40.90 26.60
C SER A 322 -17.94 -41.13 27.31
N ARG A 323 -17.05 -40.10 27.40
CA ARG A 323 -15.78 -40.13 28.14
C ARG A 323 -15.98 -39.86 29.64
N GLY A 324 -17.20 -39.52 30.05
CA GLY A 324 -17.53 -39.13 31.41
C GLY A 324 -17.26 -37.68 31.76
N TRP A 325 -16.90 -36.82 30.76
CA TRP A 325 -16.73 -35.40 31.00
C TRP A 325 -18.08 -34.72 31.21
N LEU A 326 -18.13 -33.82 32.19
CA LEU A 326 -19.33 -33.04 32.46
C LEU A 326 -19.21 -31.67 31.79
N TRP A 327 -20.03 -31.45 30.80
CA TRP A 327 -20.17 -30.18 30.09
C TRP A 327 -21.31 -29.37 30.71
N THR A 328 -21.03 -28.11 31.06
CA THR A 328 -22.00 -27.21 31.66
C THR A 328 -22.08 -25.95 30.82
N GLY A 329 -23.25 -25.69 30.24
CA GLY A 329 -23.55 -24.48 29.49
C GLY A 329 -23.94 -23.33 30.42
N LEU A 330 -23.25 -22.20 30.28
CA LEU A 330 -23.40 -20.99 31.06
C LEU A 330 -23.78 -19.81 30.17
N TYR A 331 -24.08 -18.64 30.78
CA TYR A 331 -24.24 -17.37 30.09
C TYR A 331 -22.92 -16.79 29.55
N THR A 332 -21.78 -17.22 30.09
CA THR A 332 -20.43 -16.67 29.84
C THR A 332 -19.51 -17.63 29.17
N GLY A 333 -19.97 -18.80 28.75
CA GLY A 333 -19.18 -19.83 28.11
C GLY A 333 -19.63 -21.23 28.46
N MET A 334 -18.75 -22.20 28.24
CA MET A 334 -18.94 -23.60 28.53
C MET A 334 -17.88 -24.05 29.52
N LYS A 335 -18.30 -24.65 30.62
CA LYS A 335 -17.43 -25.24 31.63
C LYS A 335 -17.30 -26.76 31.36
N VAL A 336 -16.08 -27.30 31.39
CA VAL A 336 -15.80 -28.71 31.20
C VAL A 336 -15.09 -29.24 32.44
N GLU A 337 -15.70 -30.24 33.11
CA GLU A 337 -15.14 -30.94 34.24
C GLU A 337 -14.73 -32.35 33.78
N ARG A 338 -13.44 -32.67 33.90
CA ARG A 338 -12.88 -33.92 33.44
C ARG A 338 -12.53 -34.83 34.65
N PRO A 339 -12.74 -36.14 34.56
CA PRO A 339 -12.41 -37.05 35.66
C PRO A 339 -10.91 -37.11 36.01
N ASP A 340 -10.05 -36.85 35.02
CA ASP A 340 -8.59 -36.89 35.11
C ASP A 340 -7.94 -35.57 35.56
N ARG A 341 -8.70 -34.48 35.65
CA ARG A 341 -8.21 -33.15 36.03
C ARG A 341 -9.01 -32.55 37.18
N LYS A 342 -8.29 -31.88 38.12
CA LYS A 342 -8.95 -31.20 39.25
C LYS A 342 -9.58 -29.87 38.87
N ASP A 343 -8.95 -29.16 37.94
CA ASP A 343 -9.41 -27.83 37.56
C ASP A 343 -10.28 -27.91 36.29
N PRO A 344 -11.47 -27.27 36.31
CA PRO A 344 -12.33 -27.22 35.15
C PRO A 344 -11.74 -26.31 34.08
N VAL A 345 -11.97 -26.65 32.81
CA VAL A 345 -11.67 -25.79 31.66
C VAL A 345 -12.89 -24.95 31.37
N ILE A 346 -12.68 -23.65 31.15
CA ILE A 346 -13.72 -22.74 30.70
C ILE A 346 -13.41 -22.38 29.25
N ILE A 347 -14.38 -22.53 28.38
CA ILE A 347 -14.31 -22.19 26.97
C ILE A 347 -15.20 -20.98 26.76
N ALA A 348 -14.60 -19.88 26.31
CA ALA A 348 -15.26 -18.60 26.08
C ALA A 348 -15.13 -18.13 24.61
N GLN A 349 -15.49 -16.92 24.33
CA GLN A 349 -15.36 -16.36 22.97
C GLN A 349 -13.89 -16.25 22.51
N GLU A 350 -13.00 -15.99 23.43
CA GLU A 350 -11.55 -15.93 23.19
C GLU A 350 -10.95 -17.26 22.74
N ASP A 351 -11.60 -18.40 23.10
CA ASP A 351 -11.20 -19.75 22.70
C ASP A 351 -11.82 -20.17 21.36
N GLY A 352 -12.66 -19.33 20.74
CA GLY A 352 -13.25 -19.59 19.42
C GLY A 352 -14.78 -19.74 19.41
N LEU A 353 -15.47 -19.67 20.55
CA LEU A 353 -16.92 -19.62 20.57
C LEU A 353 -17.42 -18.30 19.98
N ARG A 354 -18.30 -18.34 19.00
CA ARG A 354 -18.90 -17.14 18.45
C ARG A 354 -19.81 -16.42 19.45
N ASN A 355 -20.50 -17.18 20.26
CA ASN A 355 -21.38 -16.66 21.31
C ASN A 355 -21.16 -17.47 22.60
N ALA A 356 -20.98 -16.75 23.70
CA ALA A 356 -20.69 -17.36 24.99
C ALA A 356 -21.93 -17.94 25.66
N MET A 357 -23.14 -17.56 25.26
CA MET A 357 -24.38 -18.05 25.87
C MET A 357 -24.75 -19.43 25.29
N ILE A 358 -24.50 -20.47 26.06
CA ILE A 358 -24.73 -21.86 25.70
C ILE A 358 -26.06 -22.33 26.24
N HIS A 359 -26.93 -22.86 25.38
CA HIS A 359 -28.28 -23.28 25.73
C HIS A 359 -28.46 -24.80 25.75
N CYS A 360 -27.86 -25.53 24.84
CA CYS A 360 -27.91 -26.99 24.80
C CYS A 360 -26.59 -27.56 24.32
N ILE A 361 -26.28 -28.77 24.75
CA ILE A 361 -25.04 -29.50 24.45
C ILE A 361 -25.39 -30.94 24.15
N ILE A 362 -24.73 -31.53 23.13
CA ILE A 362 -24.88 -32.93 22.74
C ILE A 362 -23.59 -33.48 22.14
N GLU A 363 -23.33 -34.76 22.27
CA GLU A 363 -22.20 -35.47 21.65
C GLU A 363 -22.67 -36.20 20.38
N ASP A 364 -21.83 -36.18 19.33
CA ASP A 364 -22.10 -36.96 18.11
C ASP A 364 -21.46 -38.36 18.11
N ASP A 365 -21.56 -39.04 16.97
CA ASP A 365 -21.00 -40.38 16.80
C ASP A 365 -19.47 -40.40 16.72
N ASN A 366 -18.82 -39.28 16.43
CA ASN A 366 -17.37 -39.11 16.44
C ASN A 366 -16.82 -38.71 17.81
N HIS A 367 -17.70 -38.60 18.80
CA HIS A 367 -17.39 -38.09 20.14
C HIS A 367 -17.02 -36.59 20.18
N ASP A 368 -17.42 -35.83 19.17
CA ASP A 368 -17.32 -34.37 19.14
C ASP A 368 -18.53 -33.75 19.83
N ILE A 369 -18.36 -32.49 20.30
CA ILE A 369 -19.40 -31.80 21.07
C ILE A 369 -20.06 -30.74 20.21
N TRP A 370 -21.37 -30.73 20.23
CA TRP A 370 -22.23 -29.76 19.57
C TRP A 370 -22.98 -28.91 20.58
N ALA A 371 -22.87 -27.60 20.46
CA ALA A 371 -23.49 -26.64 21.39
C ALA A 371 -24.39 -25.65 20.65
N GLY A 372 -25.67 -25.63 21.02
CA GLY A 372 -26.61 -24.60 20.58
C GLY A 372 -26.43 -23.33 21.41
N THR A 373 -26.24 -22.18 20.74
CA THR A 373 -25.98 -20.90 21.37
C THR A 373 -27.10 -19.88 21.07
N SER A 374 -26.99 -18.64 21.54
CA SER A 374 -27.91 -17.58 21.11
C SER A 374 -27.73 -17.16 19.64
N PHE A 375 -26.61 -17.52 18.99
CA PHE A 375 -26.30 -17.18 17.61
C PHE A 375 -25.60 -18.33 16.87
N GLY A 376 -26.38 -19.39 16.58
CA GLY A 376 -25.89 -20.51 15.81
C GLY A 376 -25.48 -21.72 16.64
N VAL A 377 -24.93 -22.73 15.97
CA VAL A 377 -24.46 -23.99 16.53
C VAL A 377 -22.95 -24.01 16.49
N SER A 378 -22.31 -24.29 17.63
CA SER A 378 -20.86 -24.49 17.72
C SER A 378 -20.54 -25.98 17.76
N HIS A 379 -19.59 -26.39 16.96
CA HIS A 379 -19.00 -27.72 16.92
C HIS A 379 -17.60 -27.64 17.53
N LEU A 380 -17.33 -28.46 18.53
CA LEU A 380 -16.05 -28.57 19.20
C LEU A 380 -15.45 -29.92 18.86
N GLU A 381 -14.40 -29.90 18.06
CA GLU A 381 -13.65 -31.12 17.71
C GLU A 381 -12.82 -31.60 18.92
N ILE A 382 -12.83 -32.89 19.20
CA ILE A 382 -12.05 -33.47 20.29
C ILE A 382 -10.95 -34.36 19.73
N VAL A 383 -9.73 -33.84 19.74
CA VAL A 383 -8.55 -34.53 19.19
C VAL A 383 -7.63 -35.00 20.33
N ASN A 384 -7.34 -36.30 20.40
CA ASN A 384 -6.45 -36.91 21.41
C ASN A 384 -6.80 -36.52 22.86
N GLY A 385 -8.10 -36.38 23.16
CA GLY A 385 -8.56 -36.02 24.49
C GLY A 385 -8.37 -34.53 24.88
N GLU A 386 -8.10 -33.69 23.91
CA GLU A 386 -8.07 -32.22 24.08
C GLU A 386 -9.08 -31.57 23.15
N ILE A 387 -9.53 -30.36 23.54
CA ILE A 387 -10.43 -29.55 22.73
C ILE A 387 -9.60 -28.98 21.58
N GLY A 388 -9.95 -29.33 20.37
CA GLY A 388 -9.32 -28.91 19.16
C GLY A 388 -9.96 -27.65 18.58
N HIS A 389 -10.26 -27.67 17.29
CA HIS A 389 -10.88 -26.55 16.59
C HIS A 389 -12.35 -26.37 16.97
N ILE A 390 -12.80 -25.12 17.10
CA ILE A 390 -14.21 -24.77 17.29
C ILE A 390 -14.75 -24.16 16.02
N GLU A 391 -15.72 -24.84 15.40
CA GLU A 391 -16.39 -24.39 14.18
C GLU A 391 -17.82 -23.90 14.54
N THR A 392 -18.27 -22.80 13.91
CA THR A 392 -19.63 -22.28 14.16
C THR A 392 -20.44 -22.23 12.88
N TYR A 393 -21.68 -22.73 12.95
CA TYR A 393 -22.68 -22.76 11.89
C TYR A 393 -23.78 -21.75 12.19
N ILE A 394 -24.14 -20.95 11.20
CA ILE A 394 -25.03 -19.79 11.35
C ILE A 394 -26.11 -19.74 10.27
N GLN A 395 -26.84 -18.64 10.18
CA GLN A 395 -27.89 -18.43 9.21
C GLN A 395 -27.45 -18.72 7.77
N SER A 396 -26.22 -18.42 7.44
CA SER A 396 -25.65 -18.77 6.14
C SER A 396 -25.55 -20.28 5.93
N ASP A 397 -25.47 -21.08 6.99
CA ASP A 397 -25.49 -22.52 6.97
C ASP A 397 -26.88 -23.12 7.19
N ASN A 398 -27.91 -22.31 7.03
CA ASN A 398 -29.33 -22.66 7.25
C ASN A 398 -29.68 -22.92 8.74
N VAL A 399 -28.90 -22.37 9.68
CA VAL A 399 -29.26 -22.32 11.10
C VAL A 399 -29.90 -20.96 11.35
N PRO A 400 -31.20 -20.88 11.71
CA PRO A 400 -31.87 -19.62 11.96
C PRO A 400 -31.17 -18.77 13.03
N ASN A 401 -31.21 -17.46 12.87
CA ASN A 401 -30.52 -16.52 13.78
C ASN A 401 -31.40 -16.26 15.03
N GLU A 402 -31.57 -17.28 15.83
CA GLU A 402 -32.40 -17.32 17.04
C GLU A 402 -31.69 -18.06 18.14
N SER A 403 -32.09 -17.79 19.39
CA SER A 403 -31.61 -18.53 20.54
C SER A 403 -32.12 -19.99 20.55
N PHE A 404 -31.26 -20.89 20.92
CA PHE A 404 -31.66 -22.24 21.25
C PHE A 404 -32.38 -22.28 22.63
N VAL A 405 -33.15 -23.32 22.85
CA VAL A 405 -33.86 -23.54 24.11
C VAL A 405 -33.00 -24.37 25.07
N ASN A 406 -32.96 -23.97 26.34
CA ASN A 406 -32.12 -24.58 27.35
C ASN A 406 -32.36 -26.10 27.48
N GLY A 407 -31.29 -26.90 27.38
CA GLY A 407 -31.32 -28.31 27.51
C GLY A 407 -32.05 -29.10 26.41
N ARG A 408 -32.52 -28.45 25.36
CA ARG A 408 -33.38 -29.05 24.32
C ARG A 408 -32.52 -29.46 23.10
N ALA A 409 -31.77 -30.55 23.29
CA ALA A 409 -31.04 -31.25 22.21
C ALA A 409 -31.12 -32.75 22.40
N MET A 410 -31.21 -33.50 21.30
CA MET A 410 -31.15 -34.95 21.31
C MET A 410 -30.40 -35.49 20.10
N ARG A 411 -29.88 -36.72 20.21
CA ARG A 411 -29.30 -37.47 19.10
C ARG A 411 -30.18 -38.71 18.86
N MET A 412 -30.49 -38.94 17.60
CA MET A 412 -31.21 -40.10 17.14
C MET A 412 -30.27 -41.30 16.89
N ASP A 413 -30.80 -42.50 16.75
CA ASP A 413 -30.03 -43.72 16.52
C ASP A 413 -29.21 -43.71 15.21
N ASP A 414 -29.65 -42.94 14.21
CA ASP A 414 -28.97 -42.79 12.93
C ASP A 414 -27.84 -41.74 12.98
N GLY A 415 -27.60 -41.14 14.15
CA GLY A 415 -26.62 -40.05 14.35
C GLY A 415 -27.16 -38.68 14.05
N THR A 416 -28.43 -38.53 13.67
CA THR A 416 -29.06 -37.23 13.44
C THR A 416 -29.22 -36.47 14.74
N ILE A 417 -28.80 -35.22 14.79
CA ILE A 417 -28.94 -34.31 15.92
C ILE A 417 -30.13 -33.41 15.67
N VAL A 418 -30.96 -33.26 16.71
CA VAL A 418 -32.12 -32.39 16.74
C VAL A 418 -31.96 -31.40 17.87
N MET A 419 -32.05 -30.09 17.57
CA MET A 419 -31.96 -29.00 18.54
C MET A 419 -33.12 -28.04 18.39
N GLN A 420 -33.74 -27.63 19.48
CA GLN A 420 -34.86 -26.70 19.47
C GLN A 420 -34.38 -25.25 19.60
N GLN A 421 -34.87 -24.40 18.72
CA GLN A 421 -34.83 -22.94 18.85
C GLN A 421 -36.23 -22.40 19.24
N LEU A 422 -36.35 -21.06 19.43
CA LEU A 422 -37.61 -20.43 19.84
C LEU A 422 -38.72 -20.65 18.80
N ASP A 423 -38.41 -20.42 17.51
CA ASP A 423 -39.39 -20.48 16.42
C ASP A 423 -39.15 -21.63 15.43
N HIS A 424 -38.07 -22.42 15.63
CA HIS A 424 -37.68 -23.51 14.73
C HIS A 424 -37.14 -24.75 15.45
N ILE A 425 -37.19 -25.86 14.76
CA ILE A 425 -36.40 -27.07 15.08
C ILE A 425 -35.27 -27.18 14.07
N VAL A 426 -34.04 -27.24 14.52
CA VAL A 426 -32.85 -27.45 13.69
C VAL A 426 -32.45 -28.92 13.71
N VAL A 427 -32.37 -29.54 12.53
CA VAL A 427 -32.07 -30.96 12.37
C VAL A 427 -30.86 -31.11 11.44
N PHE A 428 -29.87 -31.87 11.83
CA PHE A 428 -28.71 -32.15 11.00
C PHE A 428 -28.03 -33.48 11.36
N ASN A 429 -27.34 -34.09 10.40
CA ASN A 429 -26.49 -35.21 10.66
C ASN A 429 -25.03 -34.81 10.46
N PRO A 430 -24.19 -34.85 11.50
CA PRO A 430 -22.78 -34.45 11.42
C PRO A 430 -22.00 -35.10 10.28
N LYS A 431 -22.33 -36.37 9.93
CA LYS A 431 -21.70 -37.08 8.81
C LYS A 431 -21.89 -36.40 7.45
N ASN A 432 -22.94 -35.61 7.30
CA ASN A 432 -23.24 -34.88 6.06
C ASN A 432 -22.60 -33.49 6.01
N LEU A 433 -22.00 -33.01 7.11
CA LEU A 433 -21.41 -31.68 7.22
C LEU A 433 -20.01 -31.58 6.61
N ILE A 434 -19.32 -32.70 6.52
CA ILE A 434 -17.90 -32.73 6.15
C ILE A 434 -17.78 -32.94 4.64
N ASN A 435 -17.72 -31.85 3.90
CA ASN A 435 -17.21 -31.94 2.53
C ASN A 435 -15.68 -31.66 2.60
N ASP A 436 -14.90 -32.72 2.84
CA ASP A 436 -13.43 -32.71 2.86
C ASP A 436 -12.83 -32.06 1.60
N THR A 437 -13.57 -32.10 0.50
CA THR A 437 -13.16 -31.48 -0.75
C THR A 437 -13.08 -29.96 -0.65
N LEU A 438 -13.99 -29.31 0.09
CA LEU A 438 -13.95 -27.87 0.29
C LEU A 438 -12.84 -27.44 1.25
N LYS A 439 -12.62 -28.21 2.33
CA LYS A 439 -11.52 -27.94 3.28
C LYS A 439 -10.14 -28.02 2.61
N LYS A 440 -10.00 -28.84 1.58
CA LYS A 440 -8.76 -29.01 0.80
C LYS A 440 -8.61 -28.00 -0.35
N MET A 441 -9.57 -27.11 -0.57
CA MET A 441 -9.45 -26.12 -1.62
C MET A 441 -8.40 -25.08 -1.27
N THR A 442 -7.50 -24.87 -2.19
CA THR A 442 -6.47 -23.84 -2.10
C THR A 442 -7.09 -22.46 -2.31
N LEU A 443 -7.01 -21.63 -1.29
CA LEU A 443 -7.39 -20.21 -1.38
C LEU A 443 -6.14 -19.37 -1.64
N ALA A 444 -6.28 -18.34 -2.43
CA ALA A 444 -5.22 -17.36 -2.67
C ALA A 444 -5.63 -15.99 -2.11
N PRO A 445 -4.87 -15.42 -1.18
CA PRO A 445 -5.19 -14.10 -0.65
C PRO A 445 -5.02 -13.05 -1.75
N LYS A 446 -5.98 -12.14 -1.84
CA LYS A 446 -5.96 -10.97 -2.73
C LYS A 446 -5.98 -9.71 -1.88
N LEU A 447 -5.11 -8.76 -2.19
CA LEU A 447 -5.22 -7.41 -1.67
C LEU A 447 -6.40 -6.73 -2.41
N VAL A 448 -7.43 -6.35 -1.67
CA VAL A 448 -8.67 -5.79 -2.24
C VAL A 448 -8.84 -4.32 -1.95
N ARG A 449 -8.22 -3.82 -0.88
CA ARG A 449 -8.26 -2.41 -0.52
C ARG A 449 -6.94 -1.96 0.11
N LEU A 450 -6.51 -0.78 -0.27
CA LEU A 450 -5.35 -0.09 0.27
C LEU A 450 -5.79 1.27 0.81
N MET A 451 -5.42 1.58 2.05
CA MET A 451 -5.61 2.92 2.60
C MET A 451 -4.27 3.42 3.15
N VAL A 452 -3.99 4.69 2.93
CA VAL A 452 -2.81 5.38 3.45
C VAL A 452 -3.29 6.60 4.24
N ASN A 453 -2.87 6.70 5.49
CA ASN A 453 -3.32 7.72 6.43
C ASN A 453 -4.86 7.84 6.52
N GLY A 454 -5.59 6.72 6.34
CA GLY A 454 -7.04 6.68 6.36
C GLY A 454 -7.73 7.04 5.03
N HIS A 455 -6.98 7.45 4.01
CA HIS A 455 -7.52 7.73 2.67
C HIS A 455 -7.43 6.50 1.78
N MET A 456 -8.51 6.18 1.07
CA MET A 456 -8.53 5.10 0.09
C MET A 456 -7.64 5.48 -1.11
N ILE A 457 -6.83 4.53 -1.55
CA ILE A 457 -5.91 4.72 -2.66
C ILE A 457 -6.50 4.10 -3.91
N GLU A 458 -6.55 4.88 -4.97
CA GLU A 458 -6.99 4.45 -6.30
C GLU A 458 -5.84 4.60 -7.31
N PRO A 459 -5.81 3.78 -8.38
CA PRO A 459 -4.80 3.87 -9.41
C PRO A 459 -4.77 5.25 -10.07
N ASN A 460 -3.56 5.75 -10.33
CA ASN A 460 -3.29 7.02 -11.01
C ASN A 460 -3.91 8.27 -10.34
N LYS A 461 -4.45 8.15 -9.11
CA LYS A 461 -4.91 9.32 -8.32
C LYS A 461 -3.82 9.80 -7.37
N GLU A 462 -3.70 11.12 -7.29
CA GLU A 462 -2.74 11.74 -6.38
C GLU A 462 -3.29 11.81 -4.95
N LEU A 463 -2.45 11.41 -4.00
CA LEU A 463 -2.62 11.71 -2.58
C LEU A 463 -1.47 12.61 -2.13
N GLU A 464 -1.78 13.82 -1.65
CA GLU A 464 -0.79 14.79 -1.16
C GLU A 464 0.30 15.13 -2.21
N GLY A 465 -0.08 15.17 -3.51
CA GLY A 465 0.80 15.53 -4.63
C GLY A 465 1.64 14.37 -5.18
N LYS A 466 1.36 13.13 -4.80
CA LYS A 466 2.06 11.93 -5.29
C LYS A 466 1.06 10.84 -5.68
N VAL A 467 1.30 10.20 -6.81
CA VAL A 467 0.62 8.97 -7.20
C VAL A 467 1.29 7.81 -6.45
N ILE A 468 0.52 7.12 -5.59
CA ILE A 468 1.04 6.01 -4.77
C ILE A 468 1.06 4.71 -5.57
N ILE A 469 0.04 4.48 -6.41
CA ILE A 469 -0.09 3.27 -7.21
C ILE A 469 -0.47 3.60 -8.66
N ASP A 470 0.09 2.85 -9.58
CA ASP A 470 -0.16 2.92 -11.03
C ASP A 470 -1.01 1.75 -11.55
N LYS A 471 -1.35 0.80 -10.68
CA LYS A 471 -2.11 -0.41 -11.00
C LYS A 471 -3.23 -0.62 -9.99
N ALA A 472 -4.22 -1.42 -10.38
CA ALA A 472 -5.28 -1.85 -9.47
C ALA A 472 -4.71 -2.50 -8.21
N VAL A 473 -5.33 -2.23 -7.07
CA VAL A 473 -4.90 -2.74 -5.75
C VAL A 473 -4.74 -4.26 -5.75
N SER A 474 -5.61 -4.98 -6.48
CA SER A 474 -5.60 -6.44 -6.62
C SER A 474 -4.34 -7.00 -7.31
N ARG A 475 -3.57 -6.16 -8.00
CA ARG A 475 -2.35 -6.51 -8.76
C ARG A 475 -1.06 -5.99 -8.14
N LEU A 476 -1.14 -5.33 -7.00
CA LEU A 476 0.03 -4.79 -6.31
C LEU A 476 0.78 -5.89 -5.57
N TRP A 477 2.11 -5.79 -5.64
CA TRP A 477 3.04 -6.58 -4.83
C TRP A 477 4.05 -5.68 -4.10
N GLU A 478 4.11 -4.41 -4.48
CA GLU A 478 4.96 -3.40 -3.88
C GLU A 478 4.19 -2.09 -3.73
N ILE A 479 4.30 -1.47 -2.57
CA ILE A 479 3.64 -0.21 -2.20
C ILE A 479 4.73 0.72 -1.67
N LYS A 480 4.88 1.88 -2.31
CA LYS A 480 5.85 2.92 -1.91
C LYS A 480 5.11 4.11 -1.33
N VAL A 481 5.41 4.45 -0.10
CA VAL A 481 4.82 5.59 0.62
C VAL A 481 5.91 6.50 1.18
N ASP A 482 5.60 7.77 1.32
CA ASP A 482 6.52 8.73 1.93
C ASP A 482 6.59 8.55 3.45
N TYR A 483 7.65 9.07 4.07
CA TYR A 483 7.90 8.96 5.52
C TYR A 483 6.75 9.49 6.39
N PHE A 484 5.96 10.45 5.91
CA PHE A 484 4.80 10.99 6.61
C PHE A 484 3.51 10.21 6.35
N GLN A 485 3.49 9.37 5.31
CA GLN A 485 2.41 8.45 4.97
C GLN A 485 2.60 7.10 5.67
N ASN A 486 2.81 7.13 6.97
CA ASN A 486 3.33 6.02 7.76
C ASN A 486 2.26 5.11 8.38
N THR A 487 1.00 5.34 8.06
CA THR A 487 -0.11 4.47 8.45
C THR A 487 -0.72 3.84 7.21
N VAL A 488 -0.46 2.54 7.02
CA VAL A 488 -0.91 1.77 5.88
C VAL A 488 -1.89 0.71 6.35
N THR A 489 -3.09 0.71 5.78
CA THR A 489 -4.10 -0.33 6.03
C THR A 489 -4.28 -1.16 4.77
N LEU A 490 -4.07 -2.46 4.91
CA LEU A 490 -4.24 -3.45 3.86
C LEU A 490 -5.47 -4.31 4.18
N VAL A 491 -6.38 -4.43 3.23
CA VAL A 491 -7.52 -5.35 3.37
C VAL A 491 -7.33 -6.51 2.40
N PHE A 492 -7.27 -7.72 2.95
CA PHE A 492 -7.12 -8.94 2.17
C PHE A 492 -8.42 -9.73 2.15
N SER A 493 -8.72 -10.31 0.99
CA SER A 493 -9.81 -11.27 0.82
C SER A 493 -9.24 -12.63 0.43
N GLY A 494 -9.71 -13.69 1.07
CA GLY A 494 -9.48 -15.07 0.63
C GLY A 494 -10.40 -15.48 -0.52
N LEU A 495 -11.33 -14.60 -0.93
CA LEU A 495 -12.41 -14.89 -1.91
C LEU A 495 -13.17 -16.18 -1.57
N ASN A 496 -13.33 -16.45 -0.30
CA ASN A 496 -14.08 -17.60 0.20
C ASN A 496 -15.59 -17.25 0.24
N PHE A 497 -16.25 -17.34 -0.89
CA PHE A 497 -17.69 -17.04 -0.98
C PHE A 497 -18.55 -18.16 -0.40
N ALA A 498 -18.03 -19.38 -0.37
CA ALA A 498 -18.74 -20.53 0.17
C ALA A 498 -18.95 -20.42 1.69
N ARG A 499 -17.88 -20.10 2.43
CA ARG A 499 -17.87 -20.00 3.90
C ARG A 499 -17.01 -18.84 4.39
N PRO A 500 -17.43 -17.58 4.20
CA PRO A 500 -16.60 -16.41 4.54
C PRO A 500 -16.11 -16.40 5.99
N ILE A 501 -16.96 -16.77 6.94
CA ILE A 501 -16.62 -16.82 8.39
C ILE A 501 -15.54 -17.86 8.71
N GLN A 502 -15.46 -18.92 7.92
CA GLN A 502 -14.44 -19.97 8.06
C GLN A 502 -13.22 -19.69 7.19
N THR A 503 -12.81 -18.45 7.15
CA THR A 503 -11.57 -18.02 6.51
C THR A 503 -10.51 -17.81 7.59
N PHE A 504 -9.44 -18.57 7.52
CA PHE A 504 -8.29 -18.45 8.40
C PHE A 504 -7.15 -17.79 7.66
N TYR A 505 -6.54 -16.81 8.29
CA TYR A 505 -5.35 -16.14 7.79
C TYR A 505 -4.18 -16.46 8.69
N ARG A 506 -3.03 -16.70 8.09
CA ARG A 506 -1.76 -16.78 8.80
C ARG A 506 -0.88 -15.67 8.28
N ILE A 507 -0.48 -14.76 9.17
CA ILE A 507 0.24 -13.54 8.79
C ILE A 507 1.54 -13.38 9.57
N ARG A 508 2.52 -12.76 8.94
CA ARG A 508 3.67 -12.15 9.60
C ARG A 508 4.11 -10.91 8.83
N VAL A 509 4.72 -9.94 9.53
CA VAL A 509 5.21 -8.70 8.94
C VAL A 509 6.70 -8.58 9.26
N LYS A 510 7.55 -9.01 8.34
CA LYS A 510 9.00 -8.89 8.49
C LYS A 510 9.40 -7.42 8.59
N GLY A 511 10.21 -7.10 9.59
CA GLY A 511 10.57 -5.73 9.95
C GLY A 511 9.75 -5.14 11.09
N LEU A 512 8.64 -5.79 11.50
CA LEU A 512 7.86 -5.46 12.70
C LEU A 512 7.77 -6.63 13.67
N TYR A 513 7.33 -7.80 13.18
CA TYR A 513 7.27 -9.05 13.92
C TYR A 513 7.46 -10.23 12.97
N ASP A 514 8.35 -11.15 13.33
CA ASP A 514 8.73 -12.30 12.49
C ASP A 514 7.94 -13.57 12.81
N GLU A 515 7.18 -13.57 13.88
CA GLU A 515 6.35 -14.71 14.28
C GLU A 515 5.07 -14.78 13.46
N TRP A 516 4.68 -16.00 13.11
CA TRP A 516 3.41 -16.26 12.46
C TRP A 516 2.24 -16.13 13.43
N ARG A 517 1.21 -15.40 13.04
CA ARG A 517 -0.05 -15.27 13.78
C ARG A 517 -1.18 -15.84 12.95
N THR A 518 -1.95 -16.77 13.53
CA THR A 518 -3.15 -17.30 12.90
C THR A 518 -4.36 -16.51 13.39
N LEU A 519 -5.13 -15.98 12.45
CA LEU A 519 -6.27 -15.10 12.70
C LEU A 519 -7.50 -15.67 12.01
N SER A 520 -8.63 -15.56 12.69
CA SER A 520 -9.96 -15.90 12.16
C SER A 520 -10.98 -14.88 12.68
N PHE A 521 -12.21 -14.98 12.22
CA PHE A 521 -13.28 -14.13 12.71
C PHE A 521 -13.43 -14.20 14.23
N THR A 522 -13.20 -15.34 14.85
CA THR A 522 -13.41 -15.56 16.29
C THR A 522 -12.23 -15.15 17.17
N ASN A 523 -10.98 -15.18 16.65
CA ASN A 523 -9.77 -14.98 17.47
C ASN A 523 -8.92 -13.76 17.07
N SER A 524 -9.41 -12.88 16.18
CA SER A 524 -8.62 -11.77 15.63
C SER A 524 -8.87 -10.41 16.27
N ASN A 525 -9.69 -10.33 17.32
CA ASN A 525 -10.12 -9.03 17.92
C ASN A 525 -10.65 -8.04 16.87
N GLY A 526 -11.41 -8.53 15.89
CA GLY A 526 -12.01 -7.73 14.83
C GLY A 526 -11.12 -7.47 13.61
N MET A 527 -9.89 -8.01 13.57
CA MET A 527 -9.05 -7.91 12.36
C MET A 527 -9.60 -8.72 11.19
N VAL A 528 -10.29 -9.82 11.46
CA VAL A 528 -11.03 -10.58 10.45
C VAL A 528 -12.51 -10.36 10.68
N ASP A 529 -13.23 -9.86 9.67
CA ASP A 529 -14.65 -9.59 9.77
C ASP A 529 -15.54 -10.81 9.42
N ALA A 530 -16.86 -10.66 9.57
CA ALA A 530 -17.84 -11.72 9.26
C ALA A 530 -17.91 -12.10 7.77
N ARG A 531 -17.33 -11.29 6.88
CA ARG A 531 -17.21 -11.52 5.45
C ARG A 531 -15.92 -12.22 5.07
N GLY A 532 -15.09 -12.55 6.07
CA GLY A 532 -13.80 -13.20 5.87
C GLY A 532 -12.74 -12.27 5.31
N LEU A 533 -12.85 -10.95 5.52
CA LEU A 533 -11.84 -9.99 5.14
C LEU A 533 -10.87 -9.74 6.28
N LEU A 534 -9.58 -9.76 5.99
CA LEU A 534 -8.52 -9.42 6.93
C LEU A 534 -8.16 -7.94 6.81
N HIS A 535 -8.39 -7.16 7.85
CA HIS A 535 -8.02 -5.76 7.98
C HIS A 535 -6.70 -5.64 8.74
N LEU A 536 -5.60 -5.46 8.03
CA LEU A 536 -4.26 -5.31 8.60
C LEU A 536 -3.85 -3.85 8.60
N GLN A 537 -3.91 -3.22 9.75
CA GLN A 537 -3.43 -1.84 9.93
C GLN A 537 -2.02 -1.82 10.49
N LEU A 538 -1.11 -1.19 9.78
CA LEU A 538 0.28 -0.96 10.16
C LEU A 538 0.45 0.54 10.42
N SER A 539 0.64 0.92 11.68
CA SER A 539 0.71 2.32 12.10
C SER A 539 2.11 2.71 12.54
N ALA A 540 2.45 3.99 12.36
CA ALA A 540 3.72 4.58 12.76
C ALA A 540 4.94 3.83 12.19
N LEU A 541 4.86 3.41 10.92
CA LEU A 541 5.95 2.76 10.22
C LEU A 541 7.15 3.72 10.12
N LYS A 542 8.32 3.22 10.46
CA LYS A 542 9.59 3.97 10.28
C LYS A 542 10.05 3.80 8.82
N PRO A 543 10.83 4.75 8.28
CA PRO A 543 11.48 4.56 7.00
C PRO A 543 12.22 3.23 6.92
N GLY A 544 11.96 2.46 5.85
CA GLY A 544 12.51 1.12 5.67
C GLY A 544 11.64 0.21 4.81
N LYS A 545 12.02 -1.05 4.71
CA LYS A 545 11.30 -2.08 3.96
C LYS A 545 10.62 -3.05 4.91
N TYR A 546 9.35 -3.30 4.65
CA TYR A 546 8.54 -4.28 5.37
C TYR A 546 7.99 -5.29 4.38
N VAL A 547 7.92 -6.56 4.77
CA VAL A 547 7.32 -7.61 3.94
C VAL A 547 6.15 -8.20 4.68
N VAL A 548 4.95 -7.97 4.16
CA VAL A 548 3.70 -8.55 4.65
C VAL A 548 3.51 -9.90 3.98
N GLU A 549 3.63 -10.97 4.73
CA GLU A 549 3.38 -12.33 4.24
C GLU A 549 2.03 -12.82 4.76
N VAL A 550 1.20 -13.30 3.83
CA VAL A 550 -0.15 -13.76 4.11
C VAL A 550 -0.35 -15.13 3.49
N GLN A 551 -0.93 -16.03 4.27
CA GLN A 551 -1.48 -17.30 3.83
C GLN A 551 -2.96 -17.32 4.19
N VAL A 552 -3.79 -18.00 3.42
CA VAL A 552 -5.22 -18.12 3.67
C VAL A 552 -5.63 -19.58 3.50
N SER A 553 -6.54 -20.05 4.35
CA SER A 553 -7.05 -21.41 4.32
C SER A 553 -8.48 -21.47 4.84
N MET A 554 -9.19 -22.55 4.54
CA MET A 554 -10.44 -22.94 5.20
C MET A 554 -10.23 -23.89 6.39
N ASP A 555 -8.97 -24.31 6.61
CA ASP A 555 -8.56 -25.19 7.71
C ASP A 555 -7.42 -24.50 8.49
N PRO A 556 -7.56 -24.26 9.80
CA PRO A 556 -6.54 -23.60 10.62
C PRO A 556 -5.23 -24.38 10.72
N ASN A 557 -5.25 -25.68 10.46
CA ASN A 557 -4.11 -26.57 10.56
C ASN A 557 -3.41 -26.81 9.21
N HIS A 558 -4.02 -26.37 8.12
CA HIS A 558 -3.51 -26.64 6.78
C HIS A 558 -3.39 -25.34 5.96
N PHE A 559 -2.17 -24.84 5.81
CA PHE A 559 -1.84 -23.69 4.97
C PHE A 559 -0.90 -24.09 3.85
N GLU A 560 -0.95 -23.38 2.73
CA GLU A 560 0.03 -23.56 1.66
C GLU A 560 1.46 -23.33 2.15
N LEU A 561 2.41 -24.09 1.58
CA LEU A 561 3.83 -24.00 1.96
C LEU A 561 4.45 -22.63 1.64
N ARG A 562 3.99 -21.98 0.58
CA ARG A 562 4.52 -20.67 0.12
C ARG A 562 3.55 -19.55 0.46
N PRO A 563 3.97 -18.58 1.27
CA PRO A 563 3.15 -17.40 1.52
C PRO A 563 3.15 -16.45 0.31
N TYR A 564 2.07 -15.72 0.17
CA TYR A 564 2.01 -14.55 -0.69
C TYR A 564 2.64 -13.37 0.05
N ALA A 565 3.42 -12.55 -0.66
CA ALA A 565 4.20 -11.49 -0.04
C ALA A 565 3.95 -10.13 -0.72
N TRP A 566 3.73 -9.10 0.09
CA TRP A 566 3.60 -7.70 -0.33
C TRP A 566 4.70 -6.87 0.32
N ASN A 567 5.40 -6.10 -0.50
CA ASN A 567 6.45 -5.21 -0.03
C ASN A 567 5.89 -3.82 0.26
N ILE A 568 6.13 -3.31 1.46
CA ILE A 568 5.84 -1.92 1.81
C ILE A 568 7.18 -1.21 2.00
N ILE A 569 7.40 -0.15 1.25
CA ILE A 569 8.60 0.67 1.31
C ILE A 569 8.19 2.05 1.79
N VAL A 570 8.60 2.39 3.00
CA VAL A 570 8.47 3.74 3.54
C VAL A 570 9.75 4.50 3.20
N GLU A 571 9.65 5.50 2.35
CA GLU A 571 10.78 6.28 1.87
C GLU A 571 11.39 7.11 2.99
N GLU A 572 12.70 7.30 2.94
CA GLU A 572 13.36 8.18 3.90
C GLU A 572 13.05 9.65 3.60
N PRO A 573 12.96 10.51 4.63
CA PRO A 573 12.81 11.94 4.43
C PRO A 573 13.95 12.48 3.55
N TRP A 574 13.62 13.38 2.63
CA TRP A 574 14.59 13.96 1.69
C TRP A 574 15.85 14.53 2.38
N TRP A 575 15.70 15.05 3.63
CA TRP A 575 16.84 15.59 4.40
C TRP A 575 17.77 14.51 4.97
N ARG A 576 17.40 13.23 4.94
CA ARG A 576 18.25 12.09 5.27
C ARG A 576 18.96 11.47 4.07
N SER A 577 18.72 12.00 2.87
CA SER A 577 19.39 11.48 1.69
C SER A 577 20.89 11.76 1.73
N THR A 578 21.69 10.82 1.25
CA THR A 578 23.16 10.93 1.19
C THR A 578 23.61 12.20 0.45
N GLY A 579 22.84 12.65 -0.55
CA GLY A 579 23.09 13.88 -1.29
C GLY A 579 23.02 15.15 -0.42
N ILE A 580 22.08 15.18 0.53
CA ILE A 580 21.93 16.33 1.44
C ILE A 580 23.05 16.37 2.48
N TYR A 581 23.47 15.22 3.02
CA TYR A 581 24.63 15.19 3.89
C TYR A 581 25.91 15.64 3.18
N LEU A 582 26.10 15.28 1.91
CA LEU A 582 27.19 15.78 1.07
C LEU A 582 27.08 17.28 0.82
N LEU A 583 25.89 17.80 0.52
CA LEU A 583 25.63 19.21 0.32
C LEU A 583 25.89 20.01 1.60
N LEU A 584 25.43 19.51 2.75
CA LEU A 584 25.65 20.11 4.06
C LEU A 584 27.13 20.10 4.42
N GLY A 585 27.85 19.02 4.12
CA GLY A 585 29.29 18.92 4.23
C GLY A 585 30.03 19.94 3.36
N LEU A 586 29.63 20.14 2.12
CA LEU A 586 30.16 21.15 1.21
C LEU A 586 29.89 22.58 1.72
N VAL A 587 28.69 22.83 2.22
CA VAL A 587 28.33 24.14 2.83
C VAL A 587 29.20 24.41 4.07
N LEU A 588 29.36 23.45 4.94
CA LEU A 588 30.22 23.59 6.14
C LEU A 588 31.69 23.80 5.75
N LEU A 589 32.18 23.08 4.73
CA LEU A 589 33.53 23.25 4.18
C LEU A 589 33.71 24.65 3.59
N SER A 590 32.73 25.14 2.82
CA SER A 590 32.78 26.49 2.23
C SER A 590 32.74 27.58 3.28
N LEU A 591 31.91 27.43 4.33
CA LEU A 591 31.88 28.34 5.48
C LEU A 591 33.19 28.32 6.26
N GLY A 592 33.79 27.14 6.43
CA GLY A 592 35.11 26.98 7.01
C GLY A 592 36.18 27.72 6.20
N LEU A 593 36.17 27.56 4.88
CA LEU A 593 37.10 28.23 3.95
C LEU A 593 36.93 29.75 3.99
N VAL A 594 35.71 30.25 3.97
CA VAL A 594 35.39 31.67 4.10
C VAL A 594 35.91 32.20 5.44
N ASN A 595 35.69 31.50 6.53
CA ASN A 595 36.23 31.88 7.85
C ASN A 595 37.78 31.96 7.87
N VAL A 596 38.47 30.97 7.28
CA VAL A 596 39.93 30.97 7.14
C VAL A 596 40.41 32.16 6.30
N ILE A 597 39.71 32.45 5.17
CA ILE A 597 40.02 33.60 4.31
C ILE A 597 39.81 34.90 5.09
N LEU A 598 38.70 35.06 5.80
CA LEU A 598 38.39 36.27 6.57
C LEU A 598 39.41 36.41 7.73
N TYR A 599 39.78 35.34 8.43
CA TYR A 599 40.77 35.35 9.46
C TYR A 599 42.14 35.74 8.92
N SER A 600 42.59 35.15 7.81
CA SER A 600 43.89 35.48 7.19
C SER A 600 43.91 36.93 6.68
N ARG A 601 42.79 37.43 6.13
CA ARG A 601 42.65 38.84 5.72
C ARG A 601 42.74 39.80 6.93
N ASN A 602 42.05 39.48 8.02
CA ASN A 602 42.14 40.26 9.26
C ASN A 602 43.57 40.26 9.84
N MET A 603 44.24 39.14 9.84
CA MET A 603 45.65 39.03 10.28
C MET A 603 46.57 39.90 9.41
N ARG A 604 46.41 39.86 8.08
CA ARG A 604 47.19 40.72 7.17
C ARG A 604 46.93 42.21 7.42
N LEU A 605 45.67 42.61 7.61
CA LEU A 605 45.33 43.99 7.94
C LEU A 605 45.92 44.45 9.28
N THR A 606 45.90 43.58 10.26
CA THR A 606 46.51 43.87 11.59
C THR A 606 48.05 44.02 11.49
N MET A 607 48.70 43.13 10.73
CA MET A 607 50.14 43.26 10.45
C MET A 607 50.52 44.52 9.72
N LEU A 608 49.76 44.93 8.70
CA LEU A 608 49.98 46.15 7.97
C LEU A 608 49.81 47.39 8.85
N ARG A 609 48.83 47.41 9.76
CA ARG A 609 48.68 48.48 10.77
C ARG A 609 49.85 48.57 11.71
N ASN A 610 50.24 47.44 12.30
CA ASN A 610 51.37 47.40 13.23
C ASN A 610 52.67 47.84 12.56
N ASN A 611 52.91 47.44 11.32
CA ASN A 611 54.11 47.86 10.58
C ASN A 611 54.12 49.37 10.30
N LYS A 612 52.99 49.98 9.94
CA LYS A 612 52.88 51.43 9.77
C LYS A 612 53.13 52.20 11.09
N GLU A 613 52.52 51.75 12.18
CA GLU A 613 52.74 52.33 13.51
C GLU A 613 54.24 52.25 13.94
N ASN A 614 54.85 51.10 13.72
CA ASN A 614 56.27 50.94 14.06
C ASN A 614 57.18 51.81 13.19
N ASP A 615 56.88 52.01 11.91
CA ASP A 615 57.68 52.85 11.04
C ASP A 615 57.54 54.33 11.41
N ILE A 616 56.35 54.78 11.75
CA ILE A 616 56.12 56.15 12.25
C ILE A 616 56.90 56.40 13.57
N MET A 617 56.78 55.45 14.49
CA MET A 617 57.49 55.57 15.77
C MET A 617 59.00 55.56 15.62
N ARG A 618 59.53 54.78 14.71
CA ARG A 618 60.96 54.76 14.41
C ARG A 618 61.43 56.06 13.81
N ARG A 619 60.68 56.70 12.95
CA ARG A 619 60.99 58.05 12.41
C ARG A 619 60.98 59.12 13.51
N ILE A 620 59.98 59.09 14.40
CA ILE A 620 59.86 60.03 15.51
C ILE A 620 61.09 59.87 16.45
N ASN A 621 61.47 58.65 16.83
CA ASN A 621 62.65 58.42 17.67
C ASN A 621 63.94 58.85 17.00
N ASN A 622 64.09 58.67 15.69
CA ASN A 622 65.27 59.13 14.97
C ASN A 622 65.30 60.69 14.90
N TYR A 623 64.16 61.34 14.79
CA TYR A 623 64.11 62.82 14.85
C TYR A 623 64.46 63.32 16.27
N VAL A 624 63.95 62.70 17.33
CA VAL A 624 64.27 63.10 18.70
C VAL A 624 65.75 62.88 18.97
N LYS A 625 66.34 61.78 18.57
CA LYS A 625 67.83 61.54 18.75
C LYS A 625 68.65 62.60 17.99
N ARG A 626 68.23 63.02 16.79
CA ARG A 626 68.93 64.09 16.09
C ARG A 626 68.78 65.45 16.78
N CYS A 627 67.61 65.70 17.40
CA CYS A 627 67.41 66.91 18.19
C CYS A 627 68.25 66.93 19.45
N ASP A 628 68.44 65.79 20.13
CA ASP A 628 69.31 65.68 21.29
C ASP A 628 70.82 65.82 20.94
N GLU A 629 71.25 65.23 19.81
CA GLU A 629 72.60 65.35 19.28
C GLU A 629 72.91 66.78 18.80
N LEU A 630 71.89 67.55 18.33
CA LEU A 630 72.05 68.94 17.96
C LEU A 630 71.97 69.94 19.15
N HIS A 631 71.51 69.50 20.31
CA HIS A 631 71.45 70.31 21.53
C HIS A 631 72.81 70.43 22.24
N ASP A 632 73.77 69.55 21.95
CA ASP A 632 75.14 69.60 22.47
C ASP A 632 76.12 70.41 21.61
N GLU A 633 75.72 70.83 20.40
CA GLU A 633 76.55 71.71 19.56
C GLU A 633 75.74 73.00 19.09
N VAL A 634 76.03 74.05 19.84
CA VAL A 634 76.06 75.49 19.41
C VAL A 634 74.75 76.21 19.00
N LEU A 635 74.43 77.19 19.78
CA LEU A 635 73.71 78.39 19.42
C LEU A 635 74.15 79.00 18.06
N SER A 636 73.33 78.84 17.01
CA SER A 636 73.12 79.93 16.00
C SER A 636 72.09 79.38 14.89
N PRO A 637 71.27 80.27 14.35
CA PRO A 637 70.24 79.88 13.42
C PRO A 637 70.83 79.70 11.99
N ILE A 638 70.78 78.53 11.48
CA ILE A 638 71.11 78.22 10.09
C ILE A 638 69.81 77.96 9.34
N ALA A 639 69.55 78.73 8.36
CA ALA A 639 68.50 78.53 7.40
C ALA A 639 68.67 77.24 6.67
N VAL A 640 67.66 76.40 6.71
CA VAL A 640 67.60 75.16 5.94
C VAL A 640 67.01 75.45 4.59
N SER A 641 67.86 75.31 3.54
CA SER A 641 67.44 75.38 2.14
C SER A 641 66.45 74.20 1.83
N SER A 642 65.35 74.63 1.29
CA SER A 642 64.36 73.75 0.68
C SER A 642 64.96 73.05 -0.53
N ASP A 643 65.02 71.71 -0.47
CA ASP A 643 64.79 70.88 -1.65
C ASP A 643 64.49 69.43 -1.23
N ASN A 644 63.37 68.90 -1.73
CA ASN A 644 62.84 67.51 -1.63
C ASN A 644 62.05 67.12 -0.39
N THR A 645 60.88 67.76 -0.18
CA THR A 645 59.83 67.22 0.73
C THR A 645 58.43 67.75 0.31
N ASP A 646 58.09 67.67 -0.97
CA ASP A 646 56.81 68.17 -1.47
C ASP A 646 55.77 67.06 -1.76
N GLU A 647 55.50 66.14 -0.86
CA GLU A 647 54.25 65.38 -1.03
C GLU A 647 53.64 64.75 0.29
N TYR A 648 54.27 65.03 1.44
CA TYR A 648 53.82 64.42 2.71
C TYR A 648 53.62 65.44 3.85
N GLN A 649 53.58 66.72 3.55
CA GLN A 649 53.66 67.78 4.59
C GLN A 649 52.33 68.25 5.15
N ASP A 650 51.19 68.01 4.55
CA ASP A 650 49.98 68.72 5.00
C ASP A 650 49.03 67.84 5.90
N GLU A 651 48.98 66.56 5.77
CA GLU A 651 48.02 65.76 6.54
C GLU A 651 48.50 65.32 7.94
N HIS A 652 49.80 65.44 8.25
CA HIS A 652 50.35 64.95 9.55
C HIS A 652 51.21 65.98 10.26
N LYS A 653 51.26 67.25 9.81
CA LYS A 653 52.14 68.29 10.41
C LYS A 653 51.80 68.54 11.86
N GLU A 654 50.57 68.77 12.23
CA GLU A 654 50.10 68.97 13.60
C GLU A 654 50.42 67.78 14.51
N PHE A 655 50.32 66.54 13.99
CA PHE A 655 50.68 65.35 14.73
C PHE A 655 52.19 65.23 14.99
N VAL A 656 53.00 65.55 14.00
CA VAL A 656 54.46 65.56 14.14
C VAL A 656 54.89 66.63 15.11
N ASP A 657 54.36 67.84 15.03
CA ASP A 657 54.64 68.94 15.92
C ASP A 657 54.23 68.65 17.35
N ALA A 658 53.07 68.06 17.59
CA ALA A 658 52.65 67.57 18.91
C ALA A 658 53.59 66.52 19.46
N MET A 659 54.03 65.59 18.61
CA MET A 659 54.95 64.51 19.04
C MET A 659 56.37 64.99 19.35
N LEU A 660 56.84 65.99 18.63
CA LEU A 660 58.17 66.63 18.94
C LEU A 660 58.19 67.28 20.31
N VAL A 661 57.10 67.72 20.89
CA VAL A 661 56.93 68.24 22.21
C VAL A 661 56.71 67.13 23.26
N ILE A 662 55.84 66.15 22.89
CA ILE A 662 55.46 65.07 23.83
C ILE A 662 56.57 64.07 24.07
N VAL A 663 57.29 63.64 23.04
CA VAL A 663 58.27 62.57 23.15
C VAL A 663 59.46 62.97 24.00
N PRO A 664 60.14 64.19 23.85
CA PRO A 664 61.20 64.66 24.74
C PRO A 664 60.74 64.82 26.20
N TYR A 665 59.47 65.32 26.38
CA TYR A 665 58.95 65.45 27.74
C TYR A 665 58.76 64.08 28.43
N LEU A 666 58.30 63.08 27.68
CA LEU A 666 58.18 61.72 28.19
C LEU A 666 59.54 61.07 28.53
N HIS A 667 60.54 61.33 27.67
CA HIS A 667 61.92 60.89 27.92
C HIS A 667 62.56 61.57 29.15
N ALA A 668 62.38 62.87 29.31
CA ALA A 668 62.92 63.66 30.43
C ALA A 668 62.25 63.36 31.78
N SER A 669 61.09 62.74 31.74
CA SER A 669 60.25 62.44 32.91
C SER A 669 59.91 60.95 33.03
N PRO A 670 60.86 60.04 33.04
CA PRO A 670 60.55 58.61 33.10
C PRO A 670 59.91 58.28 34.43
N GLY A 671 58.72 57.69 34.42
CA GLY A 671 58.00 57.19 35.60
C GLY A 671 56.95 58.10 36.21
N ARG A 672 56.73 59.30 35.75
CA ARG A 672 55.59 60.11 36.18
C ARG A 672 54.29 59.69 35.47
N ASN A 673 53.17 59.69 36.19
CA ASN A 673 51.86 59.44 35.65
C ASN A 673 51.45 60.68 34.82
N VAL A 674 51.74 60.62 33.51
CA VAL A 674 51.49 61.78 32.61
C VAL A 674 50.00 61.76 32.21
N SER A 675 49.29 62.80 32.58
CA SER A 675 47.88 62.92 32.25
C SER A 675 47.72 63.62 30.86
N MET A 676 46.68 63.26 30.13
CA MET A 676 46.31 63.92 28.82
C MET A 676 46.22 65.44 28.95
N ARG A 677 45.76 65.90 30.11
CA ARG A 677 45.67 67.34 30.41
C ARG A 677 47.02 68.03 30.41
N LYS A 678 48.06 67.33 30.93
CA LYS A 678 49.43 67.86 30.95
C LYS A 678 50.09 67.85 29.58
N LEU A 679 49.83 66.80 28.80
CA LEU A 679 50.28 66.75 27.39
C LEU A 679 49.62 67.81 26.53
N ALA A 680 48.34 68.05 26.70
CA ALA A 680 47.59 69.12 26.01
C ALA A 680 48.08 70.51 26.34
N GLU A 681 48.42 70.72 27.64
CA GLU A 681 49.06 71.96 28.12
C GLU A 681 50.40 72.20 27.45
N LEU A 682 51.25 71.16 27.32
CA LEU A 682 52.58 71.23 26.71
C LEU A 682 52.56 71.48 25.21
N THR A 683 51.56 70.93 24.49
CA THR A 683 51.41 71.09 23.05
C THR A 683 50.60 72.31 22.68
N GLY A 684 49.96 72.97 23.66
CA GLY A 684 49.09 74.13 23.43
C GLY A 684 47.73 73.76 22.78
N MET A 685 47.40 72.47 22.79
CA MET A 685 46.16 71.94 22.13
C MET A 685 45.08 71.66 23.18
N GLY A 686 43.82 71.63 22.71
CA GLY A 686 42.70 71.16 23.53
C GLY A 686 42.84 69.70 23.90
N VAL A 687 42.38 69.27 25.08
CA VAL A 687 42.50 67.84 25.54
C VAL A 687 41.77 66.91 24.59
N THR A 688 40.62 67.32 24.06
CA THR A 688 39.83 66.51 23.10
C THR A 688 40.53 66.47 21.75
N GLU A 689 41.04 67.59 21.30
CA GLU A 689 41.75 67.71 20.03
C GLU A 689 43.04 66.86 20.02
N LEU A 690 43.84 66.96 21.07
CA LEU A 690 45.03 66.12 21.21
C LEU A 690 44.65 64.63 21.32
N TYR A 691 43.54 64.31 21.98
CA TYR A 691 43.05 62.91 22.05
C TYR A 691 42.67 62.38 20.68
N GLU A 692 41.92 63.14 19.91
CA GLU A 692 41.54 62.81 18.53
C GLU A 692 42.75 62.66 17.63
N LEU A 693 43.65 63.62 17.68
CA LEU A 693 44.90 63.62 16.90
C LEU A 693 45.74 62.37 17.19
N LEU A 694 45.90 62.00 18.46
CA LEU A 694 46.62 60.81 18.86
C LEU A 694 45.86 59.52 18.53
N SER A 695 44.54 59.51 18.72
CA SER A 695 43.73 58.30 18.45
C SER A 695 43.64 58.00 16.97
N THR A 696 43.53 59.01 16.13
CA THR A 696 43.47 58.88 14.67
C THR A 696 44.76 58.33 14.09
N ASN A 697 45.91 58.81 14.61
CA ASN A 697 47.20 58.44 14.07
C ASN A 697 47.79 57.16 14.72
N PHE A 698 47.48 56.88 15.98
CA PHE A 698 47.98 55.70 16.68
C PHE A 698 46.94 54.61 16.94
N TYR A 699 45.68 54.87 16.73
CA TYR A 699 44.59 53.92 17.04
C TYR A 699 44.61 53.37 18.49
N GLN A 700 45.26 54.11 19.44
CA GLN A 700 45.43 53.69 20.82
C GLN A 700 45.37 54.86 21.80
N ASN A 701 45.07 54.56 23.07
CA ASN A 701 45.03 55.63 24.04
C ASN A 701 46.48 56.06 24.44
N PRO A 702 46.67 57.28 24.90
CA PRO A 702 47.98 57.82 25.23
C PRO A 702 48.79 57.03 26.25
N ARG A 703 48.14 56.30 27.17
CA ARG A 703 48.85 55.43 28.13
C ARG A 703 49.50 54.22 27.44
N GLN A 704 48.86 53.68 26.42
CA GLN A 704 49.42 52.57 25.64
C GLN A 704 50.57 53.05 24.75
N MET A 705 50.48 54.28 24.27
CA MET A 705 51.58 54.92 23.54
C MET A 705 52.86 55.06 24.39
N VAL A 706 52.71 55.58 25.61
CA VAL A 706 53.83 55.66 26.52
C VAL A 706 54.46 54.29 26.84
N GLY A 707 53.63 53.30 27.01
CA GLY A 707 54.07 51.92 27.16
C GLY A 707 54.87 51.38 25.97
N LYS A 708 54.36 51.66 24.72
CA LYS A 708 55.08 51.27 23.49
C LYS A 708 56.41 52.00 23.30
N LEU A 709 56.46 53.31 23.58
CA LEU A 709 57.74 54.04 23.54
C LEU A 709 58.80 53.47 24.50
N ARG A 710 58.41 53.14 25.74
CA ARG A 710 59.32 52.50 26.71
C ARG A 710 59.78 51.12 26.24
N ILE A 711 58.90 50.30 25.63
CA ILE A 711 59.27 49.02 25.05
C ILE A 711 60.23 49.17 23.88
N GLN A 712 60.08 50.21 23.09
CA GLN A 712 60.93 50.52 21.91
C GLN A 712 62.32 50.98 22.41
N GLU A 713 62.40 51.86 23.44
CA GLU A 713 63.60 52.26 24.08
C GLU A 713 64.31 51.09 24.74
N ALA A 714 63.56 50.19 25.38
CA ALA A 714 64.09 48.94 25.88
C ALA A 714 64.72 48.06 24.78
N ALA A 715 64.09 48.03 23.57
CA ALA A 715 64.64 47.31 22.43
C ALA A 715 65.98 47.93 21.96
N ASP A 716 66.08 49.23 21.99
CA ASP A 716 67.35 49.93 21.67
C ASP A 716 68.42 49.67 22.74
N LEU A 717 68.12 49.76 24.05
CA LEU A 717 69.02 49.43 25.14
C LEU A 717 69.47 47.97 25.10
N LEU A 718 68.56 47.03 24.76
CA LEU A 718 68.94 45.63 24.58
C LEU A 718 69.90 45.42 23.41
N ARG A 719 69.94 46.29 22.44
CA ARG A 719 70.80 46.24 21.26
C ARG A 719 72.13 46.94 21.47
N THR A 720 72.14 48.03 22.24
CA THR A 720 73.25 48.93 22.35
C THR A 720 74.09 48.79 23.66
N THR A 721 73.49 48.08 24.65
CA THR A 721 74.13 47.96 25.98
C THR A 721 74.14 46.50 26.48
N ASP A 722 75.04 46.19 27.35
CA ASP A 722 75.11 44.89 28.02
C ASP A 722 74.32 44.81 29.35
N LYS A 723 73.46 45.82 29.60
CA LYS A 723 72.61 45.85 30.80
C LYS A 723 71.72 44.64 30.89
N THR A 724 71.55 44.12 32.10
CA THR A 724 70.64 42.97 32.32
C THR A 724 69.19 43.36 32.06
N ILE A 725 68.33 42.34 31.79
CA ILE A 725 66.89 42.59 31.54
C ILE A 725 66.22 43.27 32.75
N GLY A 726 66.67 42.91 33.97
CA GLY A 726 66.22 43.53 35.21
C GLY A 726 66.63 45.02 35.30
N GLU A 727 67.89 45.36 35.01
CA GLU A 727 68.40 46.73 35.01
C GLU A 727 67.68 47.60 33.96
N ILE A 728 67.40 47.09 32.77
CA ILE A 728 66.62 47.78 31.73
C ILE A 728 65.17 48.03 32.18
N ALA A 729 64.54 47.00 32.82
CA ALA A 729 63.21 47.14 33.37
C ALA A 729 63.11 48.18 34.48
N GLU A 730 64.18 48.28 35.36
CA GLU A 730 64.27 49.25 36.44
C GLU A 730 64.52 50.66 35.87
N GLU A 731 65.45 50.79 34.94
CA GLU A 731 65.83 52.06 34.34
C GLU A 731 64.64 52.70 33.61
N LEU A 732 63.88 51.89 32.87
CA LEU A 732 62.70 52.34 32.17
C LEU A 732 61.40 52.31 33.02
N LYS A 733 61.58 52.08 34.35
CA LYS A 733 60.53 52.09 35.37
C LYS A 733 59.32 51.29 35.05
N PHE A 734 59.52 50.06 34.57
CA PHE A 734 58.46 49.07 34.52
C PHE A 734 58.10 48.61 35.94
N ILE A 735 56.80 48.20 36.11
CA ILE A 735 56.28 47.77 37.43
C ILE A 735 57.03 46.56 37.96
N SER A 736 57.47 45.69 37.08
CA SER A 736 58.36 44.55 37.43
C SER A 736 59.05 44.02 36.16
N PRO A 737 60.17 43.31 36.30
CA PRO A 737 60.82 42.66 35.14
C PRO A 737 59.92 41.68 34.40
N ASN A 738 59.05 40.98 35.12
CA ASN A 738 58.07 40.06 34.47
C ASN A 738 57.03 40.78 33.63
N TYR A 739 56.54 41.94 34.09
CA TYR A 739 55.66 42.80 33.33
C TYR A 739 56.36 43.34 32.07
N PHE A 740 57.64 43.74 32.22
CA PHE A 740 58.43 44.15 31.07
C PHE A 740 58.58 43.04 30.04
N ILE A 741 58.97 41.82 30.48
CA ILE A 741 59.09 40.66 29.57
C ILE A 741 57.74 40.38 28.80
N SER A 742 56.63 40.38 29.51
CA SER A 742 55.33 40.18 28.94
C SER A 742 54.94 41.29 27.92
N ALA A 743 55.15 42.54 28.31
CA ALA A 743 54.86 43.69 27.46
C ALA A 743 55.76 43.72 26.21
N PHE A 744 57.03 43.38 26.37
CA PHE A 744 57.99 43.29 25.27
C PHE A 744 57.65 42.16 24.32
N TYR A 745 57.25 40.96 24.81
CA TYR A 745 56.82 39.86 24.05
C TYR A 745 55.51 40.19 23.25
N HIS A 746 54.59 40.93 23.87
CA HIS A 746 53.39 41.36 23.21
C HIS A 746 53.68 42.27 22.00
N GLN A 747 54.71 43.10 22.08
CA GLN A 747 55.09 44.05 21.03
C GLN A 747 55.93 43.41 19.92
N TYR A 748 56.95 42.64 20.31
CA TYR A 748 57.95 42.10 19.37
C TYR A 748 57.80 40.60 19.07
N ARG A 749 56.84 39.93 19.74
CA ARG A 749 56.65 38.48 19.62
C ARG A 749 57.91 37.65 19.93
N GLN A 750 58.87 38.23 20.60
CA GLN A 750 60.11 37.60 21.08
C GLN A 750 60.36 38.05 22.52
N THR A 751 61.00 37.18 23.29
CA THR A 751 61.41 37.62 24.63
C THR A 751 62.54 38.65 24.50
N PRO A 752 62.73 39.55 25.50
CA PRO A 752 63.86 40.48 25.49
C PRO A 752 65.22 39.77 25.35
N GLN A 753 65.37 38.57 25.89
CA GLN A 753 66.57 37.77 25.78
C GLN A 753 66.77 37.24 24.32
N ASP A 754 65.72 36.71 23.73
CA ASP A 754 65.78 36.22 22.33
C ASP A 754 66.03 37.37 21.34
N TYR A 755 65.43 38.53 21.63
CA TYR A 755 65.61 39.73 20.80
C TYR A 755 67.03 40.23 20.85
N ARG A 756 67.75 40.18 22.08
CA ARG A 756 69.15 40.48 22.22
C ARG A 756 70.03 39.46 21.46
N ASN A 757 69.72 38.21 21.57
CA ASN A 757 70.49 37.11 20.96
C ASN A 757 70.31 37.08 19.42
N SER A 758 69.18 37.52 18.86
CA SER A 758 68.96 37.58 17.44
C SER A 758 69.89 38.55 16.66
N LYS A 759 70.72 39.31 17.35
CA LYS A 759 71.75 40.20 16.78
C LYS A 759 73.16 39.64 16.83
N ALA A 760 73.31 38.48 17.46
CA ALA A 760 74.59 37.82 17.51
C ALA A 760 74.85 36.80 16.39
N LEU A 761 73.92 36.80 15.44
CA LEU A 761 74.00 36.09 14.16
C LEU A 761 73.92 37.18 13.08
#